data_552ff6eb2fe19190da973d4b24ac2816
#
_entry.id   552ff6eb2fe19190da973d4b24ac2816
#
_cell.length_a   1.000
_cell.length_b   1.000
_cell.length_c   1.000
_cell.angle_alpha   90.00
_cell.angle_beta   90.00
_cell.angle_gamma   90.00
#
_symmetry.space_group_name_H-M   'P 1'
#
loop_
_entity.id
_entity.type
_entity.pdbx_description
1 polymer ?
#
loop_
_entity_poly.entity_id
_entity_poly.type
_entity_poly.pdbx_seq_one_letter_code
_entity_poly.pdbx_strand_id
1 'polypeptide(L)'
;MLKSKYLFLSLICLLTSFRLHAQFMDYGSDPAKFKWNIARLPHYNLVYPQGNDSMAYRYALFLENVYPHMSKTIGKPIKAKFPVILHPGNMQSNGMVSWAPRRMELITTPSSDLNNQSWDKHLVLHESRHVFQTGKVMHGIFKPLYYIIGEQAAGVASFFLPVWFLEGDAVSTETAMSNGGRGRLPEFNMVYRAQMLGGKKNYSFDKWLMGSYKNYTGTYYALGFDMTSYARQRYGADIWDKSTSRYIRNLLFEGSFKHYTGSSFKRLQHDTFDFLRAEWEKQDTCTQSPQYLSPAKETYTSYRYPQPINDSIVIAVKSELKDINSLVIINNGREKHLDYIGSINSRLSYRHGRVYWSELVPGLRWTHQNYSIIKYYDLDKKNIKTLTPRQRYLSPAIDEQGQHIAVSRPTVEGKNQLVLIQAEKGNELAAFDVPDNAFIKELTFAGGDTIISIAVADSGIRLLQFNFGNGIWKELLKTASANITSPVWKDGKIFFESGANGTNNIYSLNPADGQVRRMTAARFGAFDPSFGSSDGRLFFSDYQADGYRIASLPTDSMLFEKADLNRPASMPFVETLAAQEQFNLDSARLTSVDFNPKRYRKAEHTFKIHSWAPFYYDVAEAMNSGASDLSTIVKPGATLMSQNTLNTAIMQAGWYIDKGYHHGKLSFIYQGWFPVINLSVDYGDKAFNVDWTQNDKGQDITQGHYTQRNLVEAEARVYLPFNLTHNQRIRGIQPALTYYFTNNKYQEYHSRKFHNFQYILPEILFYDYRRKAQRDILPRTGYQLRLQYLKTPFNSENYGSLYAARLTTYWPGIIRNHGLMIRVGYQYQDLDNKALYLPKHLLEKPRGYHFQYQTRQQWAFKADYALPLLSPDWSIGSLIYIRRLRANLFYDLSRNQASSKSRWSN
;
A
#
# COMPACT_ATOMS: atom_id res chain seq x y z
N MET A 1 34.25 29.26 10.24
CA MET A 1 34.44 27.83 10.59
C MET A 1 33.44 27.31 11.65
N LEU A 2 33.09 28.04 12.72
CA LEU A 2 32.13 27.54 13.72
C LEU A 2 30.71 27.32 13.15
N LYS A 3 30.17 28.25 12.34
CA LYS A 3 28.83 28.15 11.74
C LYS A 3 28.68 26.93 10.80
N SER A 4 29.73 26.50 10.13
CA SER A 4 29.74 25.30 9.25
C SER A 4 29.69 24.00 10.05
N LYS A 5 30.31 23.94 11.23
CA LYS A 5 30.26 22.75 12.11
C LYS A 5 28.87 22.55 12.72
N TYR A 6 28.20 23.65 13.11
CA TYR A 6 26.82 23.57 13.63
C TYR A 6 25.81 23.24 12.53
N LEU A 7 26.02 23.73 11.31
CA LEU A 7 25.18 23.35 10.17
C LEU A 7 25.33 21.84 9.83
N PHE A 8 26.55 21.32 9.89
CA PHE A 8 26.83 19.91 9.66
C PHE A 8 26.29 19.02 10.80
N LEU A 9 26.43 19.46 12.04
CA LEU A 9 25.85 18.78 13.20
C LEU A 9 24.31 18.83 13.17
N SER A 10 23.73 19.96 12.82
CA SER A 10 22.27 20.09 12.64
C SER A 10 21.75 19.23 11.50
N LEU A 11 22.51 19.09 10.42
CA LEU A 11 22.16 18.22 9.30
C LEU A 11 22.23 16.74 9.71
N ILE A 12 23.23 16.35 10.50
CA ILE A 12 23.33 15.01 11.08
C ILE A 12 22.18 14.78 12.06
N CYS A 13 21.87 15.70 12.96
CA CYS A 13 20.75 15.59 13.88
C CYS A 13 19.42 15.55 13.15
N LEU A 14 19.26 16.30 12.06
CA LEU A 14 18.07 16.27 11.22
C LEU A 14 17.93 14.91 10.48
N LEU A 15 19.01 14.39 9.94
CA LEU A 15 19.06 13.08 9.28
C LEU A 15 18.80 11.91 10.24
N THR A 16 19.11 12.09 11.52
CA THR A 16 18.95 11.05 12.54
C THR A 16 17.61 11.12 13.28
N SER A 17 16.94 12.27 13.30
CA SER A 17 15.58 12.41 13.87
C SER A 17 14.47 11.86 12.98
N PHE A 18 14.75 11.59 11.72
CA PHE A 18 13.81 10.89 10.84
C PHE A 18 13.97 9.38 11.02
N ARG A 19 12.87 8.70 11.30
CA ARG A 19 12.81 7.24 11.28
C ARG A 19 13.27 6.79 9.89
N LEU A 20 14.55 6.41 9.78
CA LEU A 20 15.13 5.83 8.57
C LEU A 20 14.57 4.41 8.36
N HIS A 21 13.30 4.33 7.98
CA HIS A 21 12.67 3.07 7.58
C HIS A 21 13.19 2.52 6.23
N ALA A 22 14.19 3.19 5.65
CA ALA A 22 14.54 3.06 4.23
C ALA A 22 15.74 2.19 3.91
N GLN A 23 16.30 1.44 4.86
CA GLN A 23 17.52 0.68 4.56
C GLN A 23 17.27 -0.69 3.95
N PHE A 24 16.20 -1.37 4.34
CA PHE A 24 15.68 -2.55 3.67
C PHE A 24 14.19 -2.40 3.48
N MET A 25 13.78 -2.16 2.24
CA MET A 25 12.35 -2.09 1.92
C MET A 25 11.81 -3.53 1.78
N ASP A 26 10.64 -3.77 2.36
CA ASP A 26 9.91 -5.01 2.10
C ASP A 26 9.14 -4.87 0.77
N TYR A 27 9.72 -5.41 -0.29
CA TYR A 27 9.10 -5.43 -1.62
C TYR A 27 8.09 -6.56 -1.79
N GLY A 28 7.84 -7.33 -0.76
CA GLY A 28 7.02 -8.51 -0.83
C GLY A 28 7.79 -9.75 -1.29
N SER A 29 7.09 -10.84 -1.46
CA SER A 29 7.67 -12.13 -1.84
C SER A 29 6.76 -12.92 -2.76
N ASP A 30 7.36 -13.54 -3.77
CA ASP A 30 6.68 -14.43 -4.70
C ASP A 30 6.74 -15.88 -4.25
N PRO A 31 5.80 -16.73 -4.72
CA PRO A 31 5.79 -18.15 -4.42
C PRO A 31 7.12 -18.84 -4.75
N ALA A 32 7.62 -19.66 -3.82
CA ALA A 32 8.88 -20.39 -3.97
C ALA A 32 8.94 -21.23 -5.24
N LYS A 33 7.77 -21.76 -5.68
CA LYS A 33 7.62 -22.58 -6.88
C LYS A 33 7.92 -21.85 -8.19
N PHE A 34 7.91 -20.53 -8.22
CA PHE A 34 8.20 -19.78 -9.45
C PHE A 34 9.65 -19.99 -9.87
N LYS A 35 9.82 -20.44 -11.10
CA LYS A 35 11.07 -20.43 -11.83
C LYS A 35 11.13 -19.12 -12.59
N TRP A 36 12.30 -18.51 -12.72
CA TRP A 36 12.46 -17.17 -13.23
C TRP A 36 13.34 -17.15 -14.48
N ASN A 37 13.02 -16.25 -15.39
CA ASN A 37 13.84 -15.88 -16.55
C ASN A 37 14.34 -14.44 -16.40
N ILE A 38 15.40 -14.11 -17.11
CA ILE A 38 15.94 -12.76 -17.24
C ILE A 38 16.18 -12.45 -18.72
N ALA A 39 15.61 -11.35 -19.19
CA ALA A 39 15.93 -10.72 -20.48
C ALA A 39 16.83 -9.50 -20.24
N ARG A 40 17.99 -9.48 -20.87
CA ARG A 40 18.96 -8.37 -20.77
C ARG A 40 18.77 -7.43 -21.94
N LEU A 41 18.04 -6.35 -21.74
CA LEU A 41 17.73 -5.32 -22.73
C LEU A 41 18.83 -4.23 -22.73
N PRO A 42 18.81 -3.30 -23.70
CA PRO A 42 19.73 -2.16 -23.75
C PRO A 42 19.76 -1.34 -22.46
N HIS A 43 18.60 -0.98 -21.89
CA HIS A 43 18.50 -0.10 -20.70
C HIS A 43 17.99 -0.81 -19.46
N TYR A 44 17.37 -1.99 -19.59
CA TYR A 44 16.74 -2.72 -18.51
C TYR A 44 17.21 -4.18 -18.40
N ASN A 45 17.15 -4.73 -17.19
CA ASN A 45 17.24 -6.16 -16.93
C ASN A 45 15.87 -6.65 -16.44
N LEU A 46 15.10 -7.28 -17.32
CA LEU A 46 13.74 -7.71 -17.04
C LEU A 46 13.72 -9.13 -16.46
N VAL A 47 13.25 -9.28 -15.23
CA VAL A 47 13.14 -10.56 -14.51
C VAL A 47 11.67 -10.91 -14.34
N TYR A 48 11.28 -12.12 -14.74
CA TYR A 48 9.89 -12.53 -14.78
C TYR A 48 9.73 -14.04 -14.59
N PRO A 49 8.56 -14.55 -14.13
CA PRO A 49 8.32 -15.98 -14.01
C PRO A 49 8.27 -16.69 -15.37
N GLN A 50 8.79 -17.91 -15.42
CA GLN A 50 8.71 -18.76 -16.63
C GLN A 50 7.24 -18.99 -17.04
N GLY A 51 6.99 -19.04 -18.35
CA GLY A 51 5.65 -19.13 -18.92
C GLY A 51 4.97 -17.78 -19.20
N ASN A 52 5.64 -16.66 -18.86
CA ASN A 52 5.14 -15.30 -19.09
C ASN A 52 5.94 -14.58 -20.19
N ASP A 53 6.50 -15.29 -21.16
CA ASP A 53 7.41 -14.70 -22.16
C ASP A 53 6.71 -13.67 -23.05
N SER A 54 5.47 -13.90 -23.47
CA SER A 54 4.70 -12.94 -24.28
C SER A 54 4.41 -11.64 -23.51
N MET A 55 4.02 -11.75 -22.23
CA MET A 55 3.82 -10.59 -21.35
C MET A 55 5.13 -9.84 -21.15
N ALA A 56 6.21 -10.55 -20.85
CA ALA A 56 7.52 -9.96 -20.64
C ALA A 56 8.04 -9.25 -21.89
N TYR A 57 7.82 -9.81 -23.09
CA TYR A 57 8.15 -9.16 -24.36
C TYR A 57 7.38 -7.84 -24.53
N ARG A 58 6.09 -7.79 -24.21
CA ARG A 58 5.31 -6.55 -24.27
C ARG A 58 5.89 -5.47 -23.34
N TYR A 59 6.21 -5.81 -22.11
CA TYR A 59 6.87 -4.86 -21.20
C TYR A 59 8.24 -4.42 -21.73
N ALA A 60 9.04 -5.33 -22.25
CA ALA A 60 10.34 -5.02 -22.86
C ALA A 60 10.19 -4.04 -24.03
N LEU A 61 9.22 -4.29 -24.91
CA LEU A 61 8.91 -3.46 -26.08
C LEU A 61 8.55 -2.02 -25.65
N PHE A 62 7.64 -1.88 -24.67
CA PHE A 62 7.21 -0.56 -24.23
C PHE A 62 8.31 0.17 -23.46
N LEU A 63 9.02 -0.48 -22.54
CA LEU A 63 10.11 0.11 -21.77
C LEU A 63 11.21 0.69 -22.65
N GLU A 64 11.66 -0.06 -23.66
CA GLU A 64 12.74 0.40 -24.52
C GLU A 64 12.28 1.49 -25.50
N ASN A 65 11.04 1.43 -26.00
CA ASN A 65 10.53 2.46 -26.90
C ASN A 65 10.20 3.78 -26.19
N VAL A 66 9.83 3.74 -24.92
CA VAL A 66 9.52 4.92 -24.10
C VAL A 66 10.82 5.60 -23.61
N TYR A 67 11.87 4.84 -23.35
CA TYR A 67 13.11 5.31 -22.72
C TYR A 67 13.72 6.57 -23.36
N PRO A 68 13.85 6.70 -24.70
CA PRO A 68 14.47 7.88 -25.32
C PRO A 68 13.70 9.18 -25.04
N HIS A 69 12.39 9.09 -24.83
CA HIS A 69 11.50 10.23 -24.69
C HIS A 69 11.38 10.74 -23.25
N MET A 70 11.66 9.90 -22.24
CA MET A 70 11.49 10.23 -20.82
C MET A 70 12.40 11.36 -20.31
N SER A 71 13.51 11.63 -20.98
CA SER A 71 14.48 12.65 -20.54
C SER A 71 14.10 14.09 -20.92
N LYS A 72 13.10 14.28 -21.79
CA LYS A 72 12.84 15.56 -22.45
C LYS A 72 12.54 16.70 -21.49
N THR A 73 11.78 16.43 -20.44
CA THR A 73 11.29 17.46 -19.51
C THR A 73 11.88 17.36 -18.10
N ILE A 74 12.65 16.28 -17.78
CA ILE A 74 13.25 16.10 -16.44
C ILE A 74 14.76 15.87 -16.47
N GLY A 75 15.32 15.48 -17.62
CA GLY A 75 16.74 15.20 -17.79
C GLY A 75 17.07 13.70 -17.86
N LYS A 76 18.36 13.36 -17.80
CA LYS A 76 18.86 12.03 -18.12
C LYS A 76 18.86 11.08 -16.92
N PRO A 77 18.60 9.77 -17.14
CA PRO A 77 18.66 8.75 -16.06
C PRO A 77 20.10 8.37 -15.73
N ILE A 78 20.24 7.48 -14.73
CA ILE A 78 21.52 6.82 -14.42
C ILE A 78 21.96 5.93 -15.58
N LYS A 79 23.24 5.98 -15.97
CA LYS A 79 23.80 5.21 -17.10
C LYS A 79 23.93 3.69 -16.87
N ALA A 80 23.26 3.09 -15.94
CA ALA A 80 23.34 1.65 -15.67
C ALA A 80 22.01 0.97 -15.91
N LYS A 81 22.03 -0.25 -16.44
CA LYS A 81 20.83 -1.05 -16.67
C LYS A 81 19.99 -1.14 -15.40
N PHE A 82 18.68 -0.87 -15.52
CA PHE A 82 17.77 -0.82 -14.38
C PHE A 82 17.05 -2.18 -14.24
N PRO A 83 17.07 -2.84 -13.07
CA PRO A 83 16.33 -4.07 -12.87
C PRO A 83 14.81 -3.80 -12.84
N VAL A 84 14.05 -4.62 -13.58
CA VAL A 84 12.58 -4.61 -13.61
C VAL A 84 12.08 -6.01 -13.28
N ILE A 85 11.15 -6.12 -12.33
CA ILE A 85 10.60 -7.41 -11.89
C ILE A 85 9.10 -7.43 -12.15
N LEU A 86 8.61 -8.50 -12.78
CA LEU A 86 7.18 -8.69 -13.06
C LEU A 86 6.55 -9.65 -12.05
N HIS A 87 5.43 -9.24 -11.45
CA HIS A 87 4.67 -9.99 -10.44
C HIS A 87 3.26 -10.32 -10.91
N PRO A 88 3.05 -11.39 -11.68
CA PRO A 88 1.73 -11.73 -12.21
C PRO A 88 0.79 -12.39 -11.19
N GLY A 89 1.31 -12.83 -10.04
CA GLY A 89 0.54 -13.52 -8.99
C GLY A 89 -0.33 -12.61 -8.13
N ASN A 90 -0.09 -11.31 -8.12
CA ASN A 90 -0.79 -10.36 -7.28
C ASN A 90 -2.03 -9.80 -8.02
N MET A 91 -3.17 -9.76 -7.33
CA MET A 91 -4.43 -9.18 -7.86
C MET A 91 -4.61 -7.69 -7.50
N GLN A 92 -3.73 -7.14 -6.69
CA GLN A 92 -3.73 -5.72 -6.37
C GLN A 92 -2.75 -5.00 -7.30
N SER A 93 -3.28 -4.43 -8.37
CA SER A 93 -2.52 -3.69 -9.39
C SER A 93 -1.71 -2.55 -8.77
N ASN A 94 -0.41 -2.51 -9.05
CA ASN A 94 0.51 -1.48 -8.56
C ASN A 94 1.82 -1.48 -9.36
N GLY A 95 2.57 -0.37 -9.26
CA GLY A 95 3.96 -0.27 -9.66
C GLY A 95 4.77 0.45 -8.59
N MET A 96 6.08 0.31 -8.62
CA MET A 96 6.96 1.01 -7.69
C MET A 96 8.38 1.06 -8.23
N VAL A 97 9.03 2.21 -8.11
CA VAL A 97 10.48 2.35 -8.32
C VAL A 97 11.16 2.61 -6.98
N SER A 98 12.19 1.83 -6.67
CA SER A 98 13.03 1.97 -5.49
C SER A 98 14.43 2.42 -5.84
N TRP A 99 15.09 3.11 -4.90
CA TRP A 99 16.46 3.63 -5.06
C TRP A 99 17.54 2.78 -4.39
N ALA A 100 17.21 1.94 -3.40
CA ALA A 100 18.18 1.11 -2.67
C ALA A 100 17.57 -0.18 -2.08
N PRO A 101 17.79 -1.34 -2.67
CA PRO A 101 18.40 -1.53 -3.99
C PRO A 101 17.54 -0.96 -5.10
N ARG A 102 18.17 -0.31 -6.07
CA ARG A 102 17.40 0.27 -7.18
C ARG A 102 16.78 -0.84 -8.01
N ARG A 103 15.49 -0.69 -8.26
CA ARG A 103 14.68 -1.60 -9.06
C ARG A 103 13.29 -1.03 -9.32
N MET A 104 12.60 -1.58 -10.31
CA MET A 104 11.20 -1.34 -10.63
C MET A 104 10.43 -2.64 -10.41
N GLU A 105 9.39 -2.58 -9.59
CA GLU A 105 8.49 -3.70 -9.32
C GLU A 105 7.18 -3.43 -10.05
N LEU A 106 6.75 -4.33 -10.93
CA LEU A 106 5.53 -4.19 -11.72
C LEU A 106 4.57 -5.33 -11.44
N ILE A 107 3.42 -5.03 -10.88
CA ILE A 107 2.33 -5.98 -10.73
C ILE A 107 1.51 -5.96 -12.01
N THR A 108 1.55 -7.05 -12.75
CA THR A 108 1.07 -7.10 -14.13
C THR A 108 -0.44 -7.30 -14.28
N THR A 109 -1.15 -7.63 -13.19
CA THR A 109 -2.61 -7.76 -13.21
C THR A 109 -3.26 -6.40 -13.46
N PRO A 110 -4.12 -6.28 -14.49
CA PRO A 110 -4.81 -5.02 -14.78
C PRO A 110 -5.71 -4.55 -13.65
N SER A 111 -5.82 -3.24 -13.49
CA SER A 111 -6.75 -2.63 -12.52
C SER A 111 -8.14 -2.48 -13.11
N SER A 112 -9.17 -2.73 -12.33
CA SER A 112 -10.56 -2.40 -12.70
C SER A 112 -10.83 -0.88 -12.70
N ASP A 113 -10.02 -0.09 -11.96
CA ASP A 113 -10.17 1.37 -11.86
C ASP A 113 -9.49 2.13 -13.01
N LEU A 114 -9.08 1.41 -14.07
CA LEU A 114 -8.32 1.99 -15.16
C LEU A 114 -9.14 2.89 -16.08
N ASN A 115 -8.37 3.80 -16.69
CA ASN A 115 -8.76 4.61 -17.85
C ASN A 115 -8.88 3.76 -19.13
N ASN A 116 -8.91 4.40 -20.28
CA ASN A 116 -9.00 3.81 -21.62
C ASN A 116 -7.67 3.22 -22.15
N GLN A 117 -6.66 3.05 -21.31
CA GLN A 117 -5.33 2.54 -21.69
C GLN A 117 -5.05 1.18 -21.08
N SER A 118 -4.34 0.30 -21.80
CA SER A 118 -3.86 -0.96 -21.26
C SER A 118 -2.91 -0.77 -20.10
N TRP A 119 -2.98 -1.66 -19.10
CA TRP A 119 -2.28 -1.53 -17.83
C TRP A 119 -0.75 -1.50 -17.97
N ASP A 120 -0.20 -2.31 -18.85
CA ASP A 120 1.23 -2.38 -19.13
C ASP A 120 1.78 -1.06 -19.69
N LYS A 121 1.08 -0.41 -20.62
CA LYS A 121 1.44 0.91 -21.13
C LYS A 121 1.39 1.97 -20.02
N HIS A 122 0.31 1.96 -19.23
CA HIS A 122 0.16 2.90 -18.12
C HIS A 122 1.31 2.77 -17.12
N LEU A 123 1.60 1.54 -16.64
CA LEU A 123 2.72 1.28 -15.73
C LEU A 123 4.06 1.72 -16.29
N VAL A 124 4.35 1.36 -17.55
CA VAL A 124 5.63 1.69 -18.16
C VAL A 124 5.84 3.20 -18.22
N LEU A 125 4.82 3.97 -18.61
CA LEU A 125 4.91 5.42 -18.67
C LEU A 125 5.14 6.04 -17.30
N HIS A 126 4.38 5.59 -16.28
CA HIS A 126 4.46 6.13 -14.93
C HIS A 126 5.78 5.76 -14.25
N GLU A 127 6.12 4.47 -14.20
CA GLU A 127 7.29 3.96 -13.47
C GLU A 127 8.61 4.34 -14.16
N SER A 128 8.64 4.39 -15.49
CA SER A 128 9.83 4.89 -16.18
C SER A 128 10.14 6.33 -15.82
N ARG A 129 9.13 7.18 -15.58
CA ARG A 129 9.36 8.55 -15.13
C ARG A 129 10.10 8.59 -13.79
N HIS A 130 9.75 7.71 -12.84
CA HIS A 130 10.46 7.59 -11.56
C HIS A 130 11.92 7.16 -11.71
N VAL A 131 12.23 6.30 -12.69
CA VAL A 131 13.64 5.95 -13.00
C VAL A 131 14.44 7.19 -13.40
N PHE A 132 13.86 8.07 -14.22
CA PHE A 132 14.51 9.30 -14.67
C PHE A 132 14.60 10.33 -13.53
N GLN A 133 13.59 10.47 -12.71
CA GLN A 133 13.62 11.32 -11.51
C GLN A 133 14.75 10.88 -10.55
N THR A 134 14.90 9.58 -10.32
CA THR A 134 15.97 9.02 -9.48
C THR A 134 17.35 9.29 -10.08
N GLY A 135 17.48 9.15 -11.40
CA GLY A 135 18.71 9.49 -12.13
C GLY A 135 19.05 10.99 -12.03
N LYS A 136 18.03 11.84 -12.12
CA LYS A 136 18.16 13.28 -12.09
C LYS A 136 18.71 13.82 -10.77
N VAL A 137 18.34 13.23 -9.63
CA VAL A 137 18.82 13.70 -8.32
C VAL A 137 20.27 13.31 -8.02
N MET A 138 20.83 12.36 -8.78
CA MET A 138 22.20 11.85 -8.59
C MET A 138 23.26 12.72 -9.28
N HIS A 139 23.27 14.02 -8.92
CA HIS A 139 24.26 14.99 -9.40
C HIS A 139 24.84 15.83 -8.25
N GLY A 140 25.78 16.72 -8.55
CA GLY A 140 26.40 17.61 -7.56
C GLY A 140 27.02 16.81 -6.41
N ILE A 141 26.68 17.16 -5.17
CA ILE A 141 27.21 16.52 -3.95
C ILE A 141 26.69 15.08 -3.76
N PHE A 142 25.61 14.69 -4.37
CA PHE A 142 25.07 13.32 -4.26
C PHE A 142 25.84 12.30 -5.09
N LYS A 143 26.50 12.74 -6.16
CA LYS A 143 27.35 11.85 -6.95
C LYS A 143 28.57 11.34 -6.14
N PRO A 144 29.38 12.16 -5.47
CA PRO A 144 30.42 11.66 -4.57
C PRO A 144 29.84 10.93 -3.36
N LEU A 145 28.68 11.32 -2.85
CA LEU A 145 28.02 10.62 -1.74
C LEU A 145 27.71 9.16 -2.09
N TYR A 146 27.42 8.84 -3.35
CA TYR A 146 27.23 7.47 -3.82
C TYR A 146 28.47 6.58 -3.53
N TYR A 147 29.68 7.10 -3.68
CA TYR A 147 30.89 6.35 -3.38
C TYR A 147 31.11 6.13 -1.87
N ILE A 148 30.38 6.88 -1.01
CA ILE A 148 30.47 6.79 0.45
C ILE A 148 29.39 5.88 1.02
N ILE A 149 28.14 5.95 0.50
CA ILE A 149 26.99 5.22 1.07
C ILE A 149 26.23 4.36 0.04
N GLY A 150 26.78 4.18 -1.17
CA GLY A 150 26.16 3.37 -2.20
C GLY A 150 24.82 3.92 -2.70
N GLU A 151 23.90 3.04 -3.04
CA GLU A 151 22.59 3.41 -3.59
C GLU A 151 21.71 4.22 -2.60
N GLN A 152 22.03 4.20 -1.28
CA GLN A 152 21.35 5.06 -0.30
C GLN A 152 21.51 6.55 -0.58
N ALA A 153 22.55 6.95 -1.32
CA ALA A 153 22.73 8.34 -1.74
C ALA A 153 21.54 8.88 -2.56
N ALA A 154 20.92 8.02 -3.38
CA ALA A 154 19.73 8.41 -4.14
C ALA A 154 18.52 8.64 -3.21
N GLY A 155 18.39 7.84 -2.14
CA GLY A 155 17.37 8.05 -1.11
C GLY A 155 17.55 9.38 -0.38
N VAL A 156 18.79 9.70 0.02
CA VAL A 156 19.12 10.99 0.65
C VAL A 156 18.82 12.15 -0.30
N ALA A 157 19.18 12.02 -1.57
CA ALA A 157 18.88 13.05 -2.59
C ALA A 157 17.37 13.23 -2.81
N SER A 158 16.63 12.14 -2.93
CA SER A 158 15.18 12.16 -3.16
C SER A 158 14.38 12.67 -1.96
N PHE A 159 14.93 12.60 -0.75
CA PHE A 159 14.30 13.12 0.46
C PHE A 159 13.95 14.62 0.37
N PHE A 160 14.73 15.37 -0.39
CA PHE A 160 14.51 16.82 -0.57
C PHE A 160 13.48 17.14 -1.67
N LEU A 161 12.96 16.13 -2.38
CA LEU A 161 11.90 16.29 -3.35
C LEU A 161 10.56 15.88 -2.72
N PRO A 162 9.55 16.75 -2.76
CA PRO A 162 8.25 16.40 -2.19
C PRO A 162 7.54 15.32 -3.03
N VAL A 163 6.85 14.40 -2.36
CA VAL A 163 6.15 13.28 -3.01
C VAL A 163 5.10 13.79 -4.01
N TRP A 164 4.42 14.91 -3.73
CA TRP A 164 3.46 15.48 -4.67
C TRP A 164 4.08 15.85 -6.03
N PHE A 165 5.35 16.29 -6.01
CA PHE A 165 6.09 16.58 -7.24
C PHE A 165 6.45 15.30 -7.99
N LEU A 166 7.02 14.30 -7.30
CA LEU A 166 7.43 13.05 -7.93
C LEU A 166 6.24 12.35 -8.59
N GLU A 167 5.15 12.21 -7.88
CA GLU A 167 3.94 11.54 -8.37
C GLU A 167 3.19 12.41 -9.40
N GLY A 168 3.10 13.72 -9.15
CA GLY A 168 2.44 14.64 -10.08
C GLY A 168 3.13 14.72 -11.43
N ASP A 169 4.46 14.74 -11.47
CA ASP A 169 5.25 14.74 -12.69
C ASP A 169 5.12 13.39 -13.45
N ALA A 170 5.03 12.26 -12.73
CA ALA A 170 4.76 10.97 -13.35
C ALA A 170 3.35 10.90 -13.95
N VAL A 171 2.31 11.42 -13.25
CA VAL A 171 0.95 11.53 -13.80
C VAL A 171 0.92 12.49 -15.01
N SER A 172 1.65 13.60 -14.98
CA SER A 172 1.77 14.51 -16.14
C SER A 172 2.38 13.79 -17.34
N THR A 173 3.35 12.92 -17.11
CA THR A 173 4.04 12.15 -18.18
C THR A 173 3.12 11.09 -18.77
N GLU A 174 2.44 10.27 -17.94
CA GLU A 174 1.50 9.26 -18.46
C GLU A 174 0.34 9.91 -19.24
N THR A 175 -0.12 11.08 -18.78
CA THR A 175 -1.18 11.86 -19.45
C THR A 175 -0.73 12.46 -20.78
N ALA A 176 0.49 12.98 -20.85
CA ALA A 176 1.04 13.61 -22.03
C ALA A 176 1.40 12.61 -23.13
N MET A 177 1.92 11.44 -22.75
CA MET A 177 2.53 10.48 -23.66
C MET A 177 1.59 9.33 -24.04
N SER A 178 0.28 9.48 -23.82
CA SER A 178 -0.74 8.50 -24.19
C SER A 178 -2.09 9.15 -24.47
N ASN A 179 -3.01 8.36 -25.05
CA ASN A 179 -4.42 8.75 -25.19
C ASN A 179 -5.21 8.56 -23.90
N GLY A 180 -4.62 7.89 -22.91
CA GLY A 180 -5.13 7.66 -21.57
C GLY A 180 -4.44 8.54 -20.53
N GLY A 181 -4.19 7.98 -19.35
CA GLY A 181 -3.59 8.67 -18.20
C GLY A 181 -4.59 9.36 -17.31
N ARG A 182 -4.26 9.42 -16.01
CA ARG A 182 -5.19 9.88 -14.98
C ARG A 182 -5.60 11.34 -15.13
N GLY A 183 -4.73 12.20 -15.67
CA GLY A 183 -5.04 13.61 -15.89
C GLY A 183 -6.12 13.87 -16.95
N ARG A 184 -6.50 12.86 -17.73
CA ARG A 184 -7.61 12.94 -18.70
C ARG A 184 -8.96 12.58 -18.10
N LEU A 185 -8.99 12.08 -16.86
CA LEU A 185 -10.21 11.63 -16.19
C LEU A 185 -10.80 12.76 -15.34
N PRO A 186 -12.04 13.20 -15.57
CA PRO A 186 -12.70 14.22 -14.74
C PRO A 186 -12.76 13.84 -13.26
N GLU A 187 -12.92 12.56 -12.94
CA GLU A 187 -12.95 12.06 -11.57
C GLU A 187 -11.62 12.22 -10.83
N PHE A 188 -10.49 12.37 -11.54
CA PHE A 188 -9.18 12.54 -10.91
C PHE A 188 -9.08 13.84 -10.10
N ASN A 189 -9.67 14.92 -10.62
CA ASN A 189 -9.72 16.24 -10.00
C ASN A 189 -11.07 16.57 -9.34
N MET A 190 -12.02 15.66 -9.38
CA MET A 190 -13.39 15.85 -8.92
C MET A 190 -13.49 16.34 -7.47
N VAL A 191 -12.62 15.84 -6.58
CA VAL A 191 -12.55 16.24 -5.17
C VAL A 191 -12.27 17.73 -5.05
N TYR A 192 -11.28 18.24 -5.79
CA TYR A 192 -10.91 19.66 -5.80
C TYR A 192 -12.01 20.52 -6.41
N ARG A 193 -12.55 20.09 -7.55
CA ARG A 193 -13.68 20.76 -8.21
C ARG A 193 -14.89 20.89 -7.28
N ALA A 194 -15.27 19.80 -6.63
CA ALA A 194 -16.42 19.81 -5.72
C ALA A 194 -16.20 20.68 -4.47
N GLN A 195 -14.98 20.68 -3.91
CA GLN A 195 -14.64 21.54 -2.78
C GLN A 195 -14.58 23.02 -3.15
N MET A 196 -14.06 23.37 -4.32
CA MET A 196 -13.94 24.76 -4.76
C MET A 196 -15.26 25.38 -5.18
N LEU A 197 -16.12 24.62 -5.91
CA LEU A 197 -17.38 25.14 -6.44
C LEU A 197 -18.60 24.85 -5.54
N GLY A 198 -18.55 23.81 -4.72
CA GLY A 198 -19.65 23.39 -3.85
C GLY A 198 -19.33 23.41 -2.36
N GLY A 199 -18.05 23.47 -2.01
CA GLY A 199 -17.59 23.45 -0.64
C GLY A 199 -17.63 24.82 0.03
N LYS A 200 -17.80 24.82 1.36
CA LYS A 200 -17.86 26.04 2.16
C LYS A 200 -16.51 26.50 2.70
N LYS A 201 -15.41 25.74 2.48
CA LYS A 201 -14.12 25.98 3.13
C LYS A 201 -12.96 25.82 2.15
N ASN A 202 -12.12 26.85 2.06
CA ASN A 202 -10.82 26.74 1.42
C ASN A 202 -9.82 26.07 2.38
N TYR A 203 -9.18 24.99 1.93
CA TYR A 203 -8.13 24.34 2.70
C TYR A 203 -6.77 24.96 2.37
N SER A 204 -5.87 25.01 3.38
CA SER A 204 -4.49 25.45 3.17
C SER A 204 -3.72 24.43 2.31
N PHE A 205 -2.64 24.88 1.68
CA PHE A 205 -1.73 24.01 0.93
C PHE A 205 -1.28 22.80 1.75
N ASP A 206 -0.85 23.03 2.99
CA ASP A 206 -0.37 21.98 3.87
C ASP A 206 -1.47 20.97 4.20
N LYS A 207 -2.73 21.39 4.31
CA LYS A 207 -3.87 20.51 4.55
C LYS A 207 -4.20 19.66 3.32
N TRP A 208 -4.16 20.23 2.12
CA TRP A 208 -4.31 19.47 0.88
C TRP A 208 -3.23 18.41 0.74
N LEU A 209 -1.98 18.76 1.06
CA LEU A 209 -0.83 17.90 0.91
C LEU A 209 -0.77 16.79 1.99
N MET A 210 -0.94 17.15 3.25
CA MET A 210 -0.71 16.26 4.40
C MET A 210 -1.98 15.49 4.81
N GLY A 211 -3.13 15.88 4.28
CA GLY A 211 -4.39 15.28 4.64
C GLY A 211 -4.96 15.73 5.99
N SER A 212 -6.14 15.23 6.33
CA SER A 212 -6.84 15.59 7.56
C SER A 212 -7.60 14.40 8.14
N TYR A 213 -7.73 14.36 9.47
CA TYR A 213 -8.64 13.43 10.14
C TYR A 213 -10.09 13.98 10.22
N LYS A 214 -10.28 15.30 9.97
CA LYS A 214 -11.59 15.95 9.94
C LYS A 214 -12.28 15.82 8.60
N ASN A 215 -11.52 16.09 7.53
CA ASN A 215 -12.03 16.30 6.18
C ASN A 215 -11.34 15.34 5.21
N TYR A 216 -12.03 15.00 4.15
CA TYR A 216 -11.41 14.36 3.01
C TYR A 216 -10.74 15.41 2.13
N THR A 217 -9.50 15.20 1.77
CA THR A 217 -8.67 16.18 1.05
C THR A 217 -8.22 15.69 -0.34
N GLY A 218 -8.76 14.59 -0.83
CA GLY A 218 -8.25 13.98 -2.08
C GLY A 218 -6.86 13.36 -1.90
N THR A 219 -6.09 13.29 -2.97
CA THR A 219 -4.78 12.64 -3.01
C THR A 219 -3.70 13.62 -3.48
N TYR A 220 -2.48 13.45 -2.98
CA TYR A 220 -1.32 14.24 -3.45
C TYR A 220 -0.96 13.96 -4.92
N TYR A 221 -1.46 12.88 -5.53
CA TYR A 221 -1.31 12.60 -6.96
C TYR A 221 -2.02 13.65 -7.81
N ALA A 222 -3.29 13.92 -7.53
CA ALA A 222 -4.07 14.91 -8.28
C ALA A 222 -3.56 16.34 -8.00
N LEU A 223 -3.30 16.69 -6.74
CA LEU A 223 -2.67 17.96 -6.39
C LEU A 223 -1.34 18.17 -7.13
N GLY A 224 -0.51 17.13 -7.11
CA GLY A 224 0.79 17.13 -7.77
C GLY A 224 0.67 17.28 -9.28
N PHE A 225 -0.24 16.54 -9.92
CA PHE A 225 -0.52 16.68 -11.34
C PHE A 225 -0.93 18.10 -11.70
N ASP A 226 -1.88 18.69 -10.98
CA ASP A 226 -2.35 20.05 -11.26
C ASP A 226 -1.23 21.07 -11.14
N MET A 227 -0.45 21.02 -10.05
CA MET A 227 0.65 21.95 -9.80
C MET A 227 1.82 21.78 -10.78
N THR A 228 2.19 20.52 -11.09
CA THR A 228 3.30 20.25 -12.03
C THR A 228 2.94 20.64 -13.45
N SER A 229 1.71 20.40 -13.85
CA SER A 229 1.18 20.73 -15.18
C SER A 229 0.99 22.22 -15.37
N TYR A 230 0.40 22.91 -14.40
CA TYR A 230 0.28 24.38 -14.43
C TYR A 230 1.65 25.06 -14.47
N ALA A 231 2.61 24.60 -13.68
CA ALA A 231 3.97 25.15 -13.73
C ALA A 231 4.62 24.97 -15.12
N ARG A 232 4.45 23.80 -15.75
CA ARG A 232 4.93 23.54 -17.12
C ARG A 232 4.23 24.45 -18.14
N GLN A 233 2.94 24.67 -18.00
CA GLN A 233 2.19 25.58 -18.86
C GLN A 233 2.63 27.04 -18.68
N ARG A 234 2.86 27.47 -17.44
CA ARG A 234 3.15 28.86 -17.10
C ARG A 234 4.60 29.27 -17.32
N TYR A 235 5.56 28.37 -17.01
CA TYR A 235 6.99 28.67 -16.94
C TYR A 235 7.82 27.88 -17.97
N GLY A 236 7.19 27.04 -18.78
CA GLY A 236 7.82 26.24 -19.82
C GLY A 236 8.09 24.78 -19.42
N ALA A 237 8.28 23.93 -20.46
CA ALA A 237 8.41 22.48 -20.33
C ALA A 237 9.60 22.04 -19.45
N ASP A 238 10.66 22.84 -19.39
CA ASP A 238 11.92 22.54 -18.72
C ASP A 238 12.01 23.05 -17.28
N ILE A 239 10.92 23.64 -16.74
CA ILE A 239 10.94 24.25 -15.38
C ILE A 239 11.35 23.25 -14.31
N TRP A 240 10.90 21.99 -14.42
CA TRP A 240 11.25 20.96 -13.43
C TRP A 240 12.66 20.41 -13.63
N ASP A 241 13.17 20.36 -14.86
CA ASP A 241 14.58 20.06 -15.14
C ASP A 241 15.49 21.12 -14.50
N LYS A 242 15.19 22.42 -14.71
CA LYS A 242 15.91 23.53 -14.09
C LYS A 242 15.87 23.49 -12.57
N SER A 243 14.67 23.29 -11.99
CA SER A 243 14.47 23.31 -10.53
C SER A 243 15.19 22.14 -9.85
N THR A 244 15.17 20.94 -10.44
CA THR A 244 15.86 19.77 -9.89
C THR A 244 17.37 19.79 -10.12
N SER A 245 17.88 20.53 -11.11
CA SER A 245 19.32 20.62 -11.41
C SER A 245 20.13 21.37 -10.35
N ARG A 246 19.53 22.30 -9.60
CA ARG A 246 20.26 23.19 -8.69
C ARG A 246 19.65 23.30 -7.29
N TYR A 247 18.77 22.35 -6.88
CA TYR A 247 18.01 22.48 -5.64
C TYR A 247 18.87 22.57 -4.37
N ILE A 248 20.01 21.91 -4.31
CA ILE A 248 20.93 22.05 -3.17
C ILE A 248 21.60 23.41 -3.14
N ARG A 249 22.00 23.95 -4.29
CA ARG A 249 22.63 25.26 -4.38
C ARG A 249 21.67 26.40 -4.00
N ASN A 250 20.39 26.24 -4.31
CA ASN A 250 19.36 27.24 -4.16
C ASN A 250 18.50 27.02 -2.89
N LEU A 251 19.05 26.50 -1.83
CA LEU A 251 18.38 26.29 -0.55
C LEU A 251 17.12 25.41 -0.67
N LEU A 252 17.32 24.15 -1.12
CA LEU A 252 16.31 23.13 -1.33
C LEU A 252 15.44 23.33 -2.58
N PHE A 253 14.52 22.42 -2.81
CA PHE A 253 13.75 22.35 -4.05
C PHE A 253 12.81 23.57 -4.25
N GLU A 254 12.11 24.00 -3.19
CA GLU A 254 11.27 25.20 -3.29
C GLU A 254 12.10 26.46 -3.56
N GLY A 255 13.27 26.60 -2.94
CA GLY A 255 14.19 27.70 -3.22
C GLY A 255 14.68 27.73 -4.65
N SER A 256 14.95 26.53 -5.23
CA SER A 256 15.32 26.41 -6.64
C SER A 256 14.16 26.77 -7.58
N PHE A 257 12.95 26.31 -7.30
CA PHE A 257 11.77 26.70 -8.05
C PHE A 257 11.54 28.19 -8.00
N LYS A 258 11.63 28.79 -6.80
CA LYS A 258 11.50 30.24 -6.60
C LYS A 258 12.56 31.04 -7.34
N HIS A 259 13.80 30.52 -7.42
CA HIS A 259 14.86 31.17 -8.17
C HIS A 259 14.52 31.34 -9.66
N TYR A 260 13.90 30.35 -10.28
CA TYR A 260 13.55 30.38 -11.71
C TYR A 260 12.20 31.04 -12.01
N THR A 261 11.26 31.05 -11.05
CA THR A 261 9.87 31.49 -11.28
C THR A 261 9.46 32.73 -10.50
N GLY A 262 10.20 33.10 -9.47
CA GLY A 262 9.79 34.12 -8.48
C GLY A 262 8.67 33.65 -7.52
N SER A 263 8.19 32.40 -7.65
CA SER A 263 7.00 31.88 -6.96
C SER A 263 7.33 30.80 -5.93
N SER A 264 6.66 30.79 -4.78
CA SER A 264 6.70 29.69 -3.80
C SER A 264 5.73 28.58 -4.19
N PHE A 265 5.86 27.38 -3.58
CA PHE A 265 4.90 26.30 -3.81
C PHE A 265 3.48 26.64 -3.32
N LYS A 266 3.34 27.39 -2.23
CA LYS A 266 2.02 27.89 -1.78
C LYS A 266 1.39 28.83 -2.80
N ARG A 267 2.18 29.71 -3.40
CA ARG A 267 1.71 30.61 -4.45
C ARG A 267 1.37 29.82 -5.72
N LEU A 268 2.22 28.87 -6.12
CA LEU A 268 1.95 27.98 -7.24
C LEU A 268 0.61 27.25 -7.07
N GLN A 269 0.35 26.68 -5.88
CA GLN A 269 -0.92 26.01 -5.59
C GLN A 269 -2.12 26.97 -5.70
N HIS A 270 -1.99 28.17 -5.16
CA HIS A 270 -3.05 29.17 -5.25
C HIS A 270 -3.35 29.54 -6.70
N ASP A 271 -2.32 29.88 -7.48
CA ASP A 271 -2.46 30.27 -8.89
C ASP A 271 -3.02 29.11 -9.74
N THR A 272 -2.60 27.86 -9.45
CA THR A 272 -3.15 26.65 -10.07
C THR A 272 -4.65 26.51 -9.78
N PHE A 273 -5.04 26.70 -8.55
CA PHE A 273 -6.44 26.56 -8.14
C PHE A 273 -7.33 27.69 -8.66
N ASP A 274 -6.83 28.90 -8.76
CA ASP A 274 -7.56 30.01 -9.38
C ASP A 274 -7.78 29.75 -10.89
N PHE A 275 -6.75 29.25 -11.58
CA PHE A 275 -6.88 28.83 -12.98
C PHE A 275 -7.91 27.73 -13.14
N LEU A 276 -7.82 26.64 -12.36
CA LEU A 276 -8.75 25.51 -12.46
C LEU A 276 -10.19 25.91 -12.10
N ARG A 277 -10.36 26.77 -11.08
CA ARG A 277 -11.69 27.28 -10.74
C ARG A 277 -12.32 28.01 -11.91
N ALA A 278 -11.59 28.90 -12.56
CA ALA A 278 -12.09 29.64 -13.72
C ALA A 278 -12.47 28.70 -14.89
N GLU A 279 -11.70 27.64 -15.11
CA GLU A 279 -12.03 26.64 -16.13
C GLU A 279 -13.27 25.81 -15.76
N TRP A 280 -13.41 25.40 -14.51
CA TRP A 280 -14.54 24.61 -14.05
C TRP A 280 -15.84 25.42 -13.93
N GLU A 281 -15.77 26.72 -13.61
CA GLU A 281 -16.92 27.62 -13.61
C GLU A 281 -17.52 27.78 -15.01
N LYS A 282 -16.70 27.81 -16.06
CA LYS A 282 -17.17 27.79 -17.44
C LYS A 282 -17.93 26.52 -17.81
N GLN A 283 -17.59 25.39 -17.19
CA GLN A 283 -18.20 24.08 -17.41
C GLN A 283 -19.44 23.83 -16.53
N ASP A 284 -19.69 24.66 -15.50
CA ASP A 284 -20.79 24.50 -14.53
C ASP A 284 -22.11 25.08 -15.07
N THR A 285 -22.52 24.65 -16.26
CA THR A 285 -23.61 25.28 -17.04
C THR A 285 -24.95 24.57 -16.94
N CYS A 286 -24.99 23.32 -16.46
CA CYS A 286 -26.23 22.55 -16.43
C CYS A 286 -26.34 21.76 -15.12
N THR A 287 -27.49 21.85 -14.49
CA THR A 287 -27.80 21.17 -13.24
C THR A 287 -29.18 20.52 -13.30
N GLN A 288 -29.19 19.19 -13.25
CA GLN A 288 -30.33 18.43 -12.85
C GLN A 288 -30.38 18.35 -11.33
N SER A 289 -31.59 18.38 -10.76
CA SER A 289 -31.80 18.24 -9.30
C SER A 289 -32.38 16.85 -9.01
N PRO A 290 -31.51 15.82 -8.79
CA PRO A 290 -31.99 14.48 -8.50
C PRO A 290 -32.59 14.40 -7.08
N GLN A 291 -33.44 13.44 -6.86
CA GLN A 291 -33.95 13.11 -5.53
C GLN A 291 -32.87 12.27 -4.77
N TYR A 292 -32.46 12.72 -3.60
CA TYR A 292 -31.52 11.98 -2.76
C TYR A 292 -32.25 11.00 -1.84
N LEU A 293 -31.81 9.73 -1.88
CA LEU A 293 -32.30 8.67 -1.00
C LEU A 293 -31.41 8.49 0.23
N SER A 294 -30.10 8.74 0.10
CA SER A 294 -29.18 8.63 1.23
C SER A 294 -29.22 9.87 2.13
N PRO A 295 -29.02 9.70 3.47
CA PRO A 295 -29.01 10.82 4.38
C PRO A 295 -27.81 11.73 4.12
N ALA A 296 -28.01 13.05 4.30
CA ALA A 296 -26.92 13.99 4.38
C ALA A 296 -26.11 13.77 5.67
N LYS A 297 -24.78 13.90 5.61
CA LYS A 297 -23.89 13.73 6.74
C LYS A 297 -23.00 14.96 6.91
N GLU A 298 -22.70 15.35 8.14
CA GLU A 298 -21.80 16.48 8.44
C GLU A 298 -20.33 16.17 8.14
N THR A 299 -19.98 14.88 8.11
CA THR A 299 -18.61 14.42 7.84
C THR A 299 -18.59 13.64 6.53
N TYR A 300 -17.50 13.72 5.79
CA TYR A 300 -17.33 12.98 4.55
C TYR A 300 -17.78 11.53 4.68
N THR A 301 -18.81 11.18 3.91
CA THR A 301 -19.42 9.86 3.89
C THR A 301 -19.84 9.57 2.45
N SER A 302 -19.44 8.43 1.94
CA SER A 302 -19.73 8.00 0.57
C SER A 302 -20.64 6.78 0.58
N TYR A 303 -21.67 6.82 -0.27
CA TYR A 303 -22.54 5.70 -0.58
C TYR A 303 -22.37 5.38 -2.06
N ARG A 304 -21.90 4.18 -2.39
CA ARG A 304 -21.63 3.76 -3.76
C ARG A 304 -22.29 2.45 -4.12
N TYR A 305 -22.39 2.21 -5.43
CA TYR A 305 -22.91 0.98 -6.02
C TYR A 305 -24.37 0.70 -5.63
N PRO A 306 -25.32 1.64 -5.88
CA PRO A 306 -26.71 1.43 -5.52
C PRO A 306 -27.27 0.19 -6.20
N GLN A 307 -27.92 -0.66 -5.42
CA GLN A 307 -28.69 -1.79 -5.90
C GLN A 307 -30.11 -1.66 -5.37
N PRO A 308 -31.04 -1.13 -6.17
CA PRO A 308 -32.42 -0.94 -5.74
C PRO A 308 -33.14 -2.28 -5.59
N ILE A 309 -33.77 -2.47 -4.45
CA ILE A 309 -34.74 -3.55 -4.21
C ILE A 309 -36.11 -3.11 -4.75
N ASN A 310 -36.45 -1.85 -4.53
CA ASN A 310 -37.61 -1.14 -5.10
C ASN A 310 -37.30 0.37 -5.15
N ASP A 311 -38.27 1.20 -5.50
CA ASP A 311 -38.11 2.66 -5.68
C ASP A 311 -37.69 3.42 -4.41
N SER A 312 -37.87 2.83 -3.24
CA SER A 312 -37.56 3.46 -1.95
C SER A 312 -36.44 2.80 -1.17
N ILE A 313 -36.12 1.55 -1.50
CA ILE A 313 -35.14 0.72 -0.76
C ILE A 313 -33.97 0.37 -1.66
N VAL A 314 -32.76 0.79 -1.24
CA VAL A 314 -31.53 0.59 -1.98
C VAL A 314 -30.45 0.00 -1.06
N ILE A 315 -29.71 -0.99 -1.55
CA ILE A 315 -28.48 -1.48 -0.92
C ILE A 315 -27.31 -0.72 -1.51
N ALA A 316 -26.35 -0.35 -0.66
CA ALA A 316 -25.15 0.36 -1.09
C ALA A 316 -23.93 -0.02 -0.24
N VAL A 317 -22.74 0.27 -0.74
CA VAL A 317 -21.50 0.28 0.04
C VAL A 317 -21.34 1.66 0.66
N LYS A 318 -21.20 1.70 1.98
CA LYS A 318 -20.87 2.91 2.74
C LYS A 318 -19.40 2.92 3.12
N SER A 319 -18.74 4.05 2.89
CA SER A 319 -17.39 4.35 3.38
C SER A 319 -17.34 5.71 4.06
N GLU A 320 -16.62 5.81 5.19
CA GLU A 320 -16.52 7.05 5.96
C GLU A 320 -15.19 7.15 6.72
N LEU A 321 -14.79 8.35 7.12
CA LEU A 321 -13.56 8.55 7.89
C LEU A 321 -13.62 7.92 9.29
N LYS A 322 -14.83 7.75 9.85
CA LYS A 322 -15.07 7.29 11.22
C LYS A 322 -15.16 5.77 11.34
N ASP A 323 -15.44 5.06 10.25
CA ASP A 323 -15.61 3.60 10.24
C ASP A 323 -15.08 2.97 8.96
N ILE A 324 -14.92 1.65 8.98
CA ILE A 324 -14.51 0.85 7.82
C ILE A 324 -15.70 0.61 6.88
N ASN A 325 -15.41 0.14 5.66
CA ASN A 325 -16.43 -0.12 4.65
C ASN A 325 -17.49 -1.13 5.12
N SER A 326 -18.74 -0.83 4.78
CA SER A 326 -19.87 -1.67 5.17
C SER A 326 -20.96 -1.70 4.07
N LEU A 327 -21.73 -2.78 4.03
CA LEU A 327 -23.01 -2.82 3.34
C LEU A 327 -24.08 -2.17 4.20
N VAL A 328 -24.88 -1.34 3.58
CA VAL A 328 -26.03 -0.69 4.21
C VAL A 328 -27.26 -0.83 3.35
N ILE A 329 -28.43 -0.86 3.98
CA ILE A 329 -29.72 -0.69 3.32
C ILE A 329 -30.25 0.70 3.65
N ILE A 330 -30.69 1.41 2.64
CA ILE A 330 -31.22 2.78 2.74
C ILE A 330 -32.69 2.72 2.38
N ASN A 331 -33.55 3.25 3.24
CA ASN A 331 -34.99 3.35 3.04
C ASN A 331 -35.44 4.75 3.43
N ASN A 332 -35.87 5.54 2.44
CA ASN A 332 -36.40 6.92 2.62
C ASN A 332 -35.54 7.78 3.55
N GLY A 333 -34.24 7.91 3.26
CA GLY A 333 -33.31 8.71 4.03
C GLY A 333 -32.77 8.08 5.33
N ARG A 334 -33.26 6.90 5.71
CA ARG A 334 -32.80 6.16 6.88
C ARG A 334 -31.86 5.04 6.46
N GLU A 335 -30.67 4.97 7.05
CA GLU A 335 -29.73 3.90 6.82
C GLU A 335 -29.77 2.85 7.92
N LYS A 336 -29.65 1.58 7.54
CA LYS A 336 -29.44 0.45 8.43
C LYS A 336 -28.19 -0.29 8.01
N HIS A 337 -27.29 -0.50 8.95
CA HIS A 337 -26.08 -1.30 8.75
C HIS A 337 -26.45 -2.77 8.55
N LEU A 338 -25.88 -3.42 7.54
CA LEU A 338 -26.04 -4.85 7.29
C LEU A 338 -24.83 -5.62 7.81
N ASP A 339 -23.66 -5.37 7.26
CA ASP A 339 -22.40 -6.01 7.70
C ASP A 339 -21.18 -5.21 7.21
N TYR A 340 -20.02 -5.49 7.81
CA TYR A 340 -18.75 -4.93 7.39
C TYR A 340 -18.11 -5.80 6.29
N ILE A 341 -17.58 -5.17 5.27
CA ILE A 341 -16.93 -5.84 4.14
C ILE A 341 -15.43 -5.58 4.09
N GLY A 342 -14.70 -6.44 3.38
CA GLY A 342 -13.26 -6.32 3.19
C GLY A 342 -12.88 -5.33 2.09
N SER A 343 -11.78 -5.61 1.39
CA SER A 343 -11.31 -4.80 0.26
C SER A 343 -12.08 -5.16 -1.00
N ILE A 344 -13.21 -4.50 -1.22
CA ILE A 344 -14.03 -4.67 -2.42
C ILE A 344 -13.26 -4.13 -3.64
N ASN A 345 -13.33 -4.83 -4.77
CA ASN A 345 -12.72 -4.45 -6.04
C ASN A 345 -13.67 -4.65 -7.24
N SER A 346 -14.97 -4.54 -7.01
CA SER A 346 -16.02 -4.54 -8.03
C SER A 346 -17.22 -3.74 -7.57
N ARG A 347 -18.16 -3.50 -8.50
CA ARG A 347 -19.51 -3.06 -8.17
C ARG A 347 -20.28 -4.19 -7.47
N LEU A 348 -21.44 -3.83 -6.90
CA LEU A 348 -22.39 -4.82 -6.38
C LEU A 348 -23.26 -5.34 -7.54
N SER A 349 -23.72 -6.58 -7.41
CA SER A 349 -24.72 -7.18 -8.30
C SER A 349 -25.79 -7.87 -7.44
N TYR A 350 -27.06 -7.47 -7.59
CA TYR A 350 -28.16 -7.93 -6.73
C TYR A 350 -29.20 -8.73 -7.52
N ARG A 351 -29.60 -9.89 -7.01
CA ARG A 351 -30.77 -10.65 -7.47
C ARG A 351 -31.28 -11.56 -6.34
N HIS A 352 -32.60 -11.73 -6.27
CA HIS A 352 -33.26 -12.73 -5.39
C HIS A 352 -32.76 -12.74 -3.95
N GLY A 353 -32.66 -11.56 -3.31
CA GLY A 353 -32.26 -11.44 -1.91
C GLY A 353 -30.77 -11.63 -1.65
N ARG A 354 -29.93 -11.72 -2.69
CA ARG A 354 -28.46 -11.85 -2.54
C ARG A 354 -27.75 -10.72 -3.25
N VAL A 355 -26.74 -10.17 -2.58
CA VAL A 355 -25.85 -9.14 -3.11
C VAL A 355 -24.47 -9.72 -3.29
N TYR A 356 -23.95 -9.73 -4.51
CA TYR A 356 -22.65 -10.29 -4.89
C TYR A 356 -21.62 -9.19 -5.12
N TRP A 357 -20.35 -9.46 -4.79
CA TRP A 357 -19.19 -8.61 -5.11
C TRP A 357 -17.91 -9.44 -5.17
N SER A 358 -16.86 -8.88 -5.74
CA SER A 358 -15.51 -9.44 -5.61
C SER A 358 -14.72 -8.73 -4.52
N GLU A 359 -13.90 -9.50 -3.79
CA GLU A 359 -13.09 -9.01 -2.66
C GLU A 359 -11.67 -9.54 -2.74
N LEU A 360 -10.69 -8.63 -2.56
CA LEU A 360 -9.28 -8.99 -2.46
C LEU A 360 -8.98 -9.66 -1.13
N VAL A 361 -8.39 -10.86 -1.19
CA VAL A 361 -7.92 -11.60 -0.02
C VAL A 361 -6.46 -11.99 -0.18
N PRO A 362 -5.62 -11.87 0.86
CA PRO A 362 -4.22 -12.22 0.76
C PRO A 362 -4.02 -13.73 0.59
N GLY A 363 -2.89 -14.09 0.01
CA GLY A 363 -2.38 -15.45 0.05
C GLY A 363 -1.94 -15.86 1.46
N LEU A 364 -1.87 -17.15 1.70
CA LEU A 364 -1.52 -17.71 3.01
C LEU A 364 -0.12 -17.28 3.48
N ARG A 365 0.83 -17.11 2.55
CA ARG A 365 2.24 -16.86 2.84
C ARG A 365 2.85 -15.74 2.00
N TRP A 366 2.58 -15.71 0.71
CA TRP A 366 3.27 -14.85 -0.24
C TRP A 366 2.51 -13.55 -0.45
N THR A 367 3.18 -12.42 -0.30
CA THR A 367 2.56 -11.11 -0.48
C THR A 367 2.21 -10.83 -1.93
N HIS A 368 2.98 -11.40 -2.90
CA HIS A 368 2.70 -11.33 -4.33
C HIS A 368 1.82 -12.49 -4.83
N GLN A 369 1.16 -13.19 -3.93
CA GLN A 369 0.10 -14.14 -4.26
C GLN A 369 -1.13 -13.82 -3.42
N ASN A 370 -2.05 -13.10 -4.03
CA ASN A 370 -3.37 -12.83 -3.46
C ASN A 370 -4.45 -13.21 -4.46
N TYR A 371 -5.68 -13.16 -4.01
CA TYR A 371 -6.84 -13.65 -4.74
C TYR A 371 -7.90 -12.58 -4.82
N SER A 372 -8.75 -12.64 -5.84
CA SER A 372 -10.01 -11.93 -5.91
C SER A 372 -11.11 -12.98 -5.93
N ILE A 373 -11.93 -13.00 -4.89
CA ILE A 373 -12.92 -14.04 -4.65
C ILE A 373 -14.32 -13.45 -4.68
N ILE A 374 -15.29 -14.24 -5.16
CA ILE A 374 -16.69 -13.82 -5.15
C ILE A 374 -17.31 -14.15 -3.80
N LYS A 375 -17.94 -13.13 -3.23
CA LYS A 375 -18.75 -13.22 -2.01
C LYS A 375 -20.16 -12.74 -2.26
N TYR A 376 -21.04 -13.09 -1.36
CA TYR A 376 -22.39 -12.54 -1.33
C TYR A 376 -22.87 -12.34 0.10
N TYR A 377 -23.76 -11.36 0.26
CA TYR A 377 -24.56 -11.18 1.46
C TYR A 377 -25.98 -11.70 1.18
N ASP A 378 -26.45 -12.60 2.04
CA ASP A 378 -27.79 -13.17 1.97
C ASP A 378 -28.70 -12.36 2.89
N LEU A 379 -29.71 -11.68 2.33
CA LEU A 379 -30.60 -10.78 3.07
C LEU A 379 -31.50 -11.53 4.07
N ASP A 380 -31.88 -12.76 3.76
CA ASP A 380 -32.74 -13.59 4.64
C ASP A 380 -31.91 -14.16 5.80
N LYS A 381 -30.73 -14.70 5.49
CA LYS A 381 -29.83 -15.30 6.48
C LYS A 381 -28.97 -14.27 7.21
N LYS A 382 -28.92 -13.03 6.74
CA LYS A 382 -28.18 -11.89 7.31
C LYS A 382 -26.70 -12.20 7.54
N ASN A 383 -26.06 -12.85 6.59
CA ASN A 383 -24.63 -13.21 6.69
C ASN A 383 -23.89 -13.13 5.35
N ILE A 384 -22.57 -12.91 5.44
CA ILE A 384 -21.67 -12.95 4.29
C ILE A 384 -21.17 -14.36 4.08
N LYS A 385 -21.20 -14.83 2.83
CA LYS A 385 -20.63 -16.12 2.42
C LYS A 385 -19.58 -15.92 1.32
N THR A 386 -18.56 -16.78 1.33
CA THR A 386 -17.59 -16.91 0.26
C THR A 386 -18.09 -17.95 -0.73
N LEU A 387 -18.26 -17.56 -1.99
CA LEU A 387 -18.72 -18.45 -3.05
C LEU A 387 -17.52 -19.15 -3.73
N THR A 388 -16.46 -18.41 -4.04
CA THR A 388 -15.30 -18.92 -4.81
C THR A 388 -13.98 -18.70 -4.07
N PRO A 389 -13.48 -19.65 -3.28
CA PRO A 389 -12.23 -19.50 -2.58
C PRO A 389 -11.02 -19.56 -3.55
N ARG A 390 -9.98 -18.76 -3.29
CA ARG A 390 -8.68 -18.77 -3.98
C ARG A 390 -8.74 -18.62 -5.51
N GLN A 391 -9.68 -17.83 -6.02
CA GLN A 391 -9.82 -17.52 -7.44
C GLN A 391 -9.25 -16.14 -7.79
N ARG A 392 -9.30 -15.80 -9.09
CA ARG A 392 -8.90 -14.48 -9.63
C ARG A 392 -10.10 -13.86 -10.36
N TYR A 393 -11.27 -13.87 -9.76
CA TYR A 393 -12.52 -13.43 -10.35
C TYR A 393 -12.83 -11.97 -10.00
N LEU A 394 -13.12 -11.18 -11.01
CA LEU A 394 -13.46 -9.77 -10.92
C LEU A 394 -14.88 -9.55 -11.46
N SER A 395 -15.50 -8.46 -11.02
CA SER A 395 -16.72 -7.90 -11.62
C SER A 395 -17.87 -8.92 -11.80
N PRO A 396 -18.39 -9.53 -10.73
CA PRO A 396 -19.45 -10.52 -10.85
C PRO A 396 -20.76 -9.87 -11.32
N ALA A 397 -21.40 -10.45 -12.34
CA ALA A 397 -22.77 -10.16 -12.73
C ALA A 397 -23.62 -11.43 -12.62
N ILE A 398 -24.75 -11.33 -11.94
CA ILE A 398 -25.73 -12.41 -11.75
C ILE A 398 -26.80 -12.32 -12.85
N ASP A 399 -27.22 -13.46 -13.38
CA ASP A 399 -28.31 -13.55 -14.37
C ASP A 399 -29.70 -13.23 -13.74
N GLU A 400 -30.72 -13.07 -14.57
CA GLU A 400 -32.07 -12.77 -14.11
C GLU A 400 -32.67 -13.90 -13.27
N GLN A 401 -32.34 -15.14 -13.57
CA GLN A 401 -32.81 -16.34 -12.89
C GLN A 401 -32.09 -16.60 -11.56
N GLY A 402 -30.94 -15.92 -11.32
CA GLY A 402 -30.13 -16.13 -10.13
C GLY A 402 -29.35 -17.44 -10.13
N GLN A 403 -29.16 -18.06 -11.32
CA GLN A 403 -28.53 -19.38 -11.47
C GLN A 403 -27.05 -19.29 -11.86
N HIS A 404 -26.67 -18.28 -12.65
CA HIS A 404 -25.33 -18.14 -13.21
C HIS A 404 -24.73 -16.78 -12.88
N ILE A 405 -23.42 -16.77 -12.63
CA ILE A 405 -22.65 -15.55 -12.46
C ILE A 405 -21.56 -15.53 -13.53
N ALA A 406 -21.51 -14.45 -14.31
CA ALA A 406 -20.41 -14.17 -15.20
C ALA A 406 -19.35 -13.34 -14.46
N VAL A 407 -18.07 -13.65 -14.70
CA VAL A 407 -16.94 -12.95 -14.08
C VAL A 407 -15.79 -12.76 -15.08
N SER A 408 -14.97 -11.74 -14.87
CA SER A 408 -13.69 -11.55 -15.57
C SER A 408 -12.57 -12.27 -14.82
N ARG A 409 -11.68 -12.95 -15.55
CA ARG A 409 -10.50 -13.64 -14.99
C ARG A 409 -9.22 -13.27 -15.72
N PRO A 410 -8.37 -12.38 -15.18
CA PRO A 410 -6.97 -12.28 -15.61
C PRO A 410 -6.16 -13.45 -15.04
N THR A 411 -5.52 -14.24 -15.89
CA THR A 411 -4.70 -15.39 -15.46
C THR A 411 -3.29 -14.96 -15.08
N VAL A 412 -2.54 -15.84 -14.40
CA VAL A 412 -1.12 -15.60 -14.06
C VAL A 412 -0.25 -15.51 -15.33
N GLU A 413 -0.62 -16.23 -16.37
CA GLU A 413 0.07 -16.26 -17.67
C GLU A 413 -0.25 -15.04 -18.55
N GLY A 414 -1.12 -14.11 -18.08
CA GLY A 414 -1.49 -12.89 -18.77
C GLY A 414 -2.61 -13.03 -19.80
N LYS A 415 -3.39 -14.11 -19.74
CA LYS A 415 -4.62 -14.24 -20.51
C LYS A 415 -5.80 -13.61 -19.79
N ASN A 416 -6.71 -13.01 -20.55
CA ASN A 416 -7.97 -12.46 -20.04
C ASN A 416 -9.13 -13.32 -20.52
N GLN A 417 -9.99 -13.73 -19.62
CA GLN A 417 -11.09 -14.65 -19.88
C GLN A 417 -12.42 -14.14 -19.30
N LEU A 418 -13.50 -14.43 -19.99
CA LEU A 418 -14.88 -14.41 -19.48
C LEU A 418 -15.17 -15.80 -18.92
N VAL A 419 -15.62 -15.88 -17.68
CA VAL A 419 -15.92 -17.16 -17.03
C VAL A 419 -17.37 -17.15 -16.54
N LEU A 420 -18.06 -18.27 -16.78
CA LEU A 420 -19.41 -18.53 -16.26
C LEU A 420 -19.31 -19.50 -15.09
N ILE A 421 -19.87 -19.13 -13.94
CA ILE A 421 -19.89 -19.94 -12.73
C ILE A 421 -21.33 -20.16 -12.24
N GLN A 422 -21.55 -21.26 -11.54
CA GLN A 422 -22.81 -21.57 -10.89
C GLN A 422 -22.99 -20.70 -9.64
N ALA A 423 -24.13 -19.98 -9.54
CA ALA A 423 -24.38 -19.04 -8.45
C ALA A 423 -24.56 -19.71 -7.07
N GLU A 424 -24.98 -20.97 -7.03
CA GLU A 424 -25.17 -21.70 -5.77
C GLU A 424 -23.88 -22.26 -5.19
N LYS A 425 -23.03 -22.87 -6.02
CA LYS A 425 -21.82 -23.62 -5.58
C LYS A 425 -20.51 -22.93 -5.95
N GLY A 426 -20.53 -21.96 -6.86
CA GLY A 426 -19.33 -21.28 -7.35
C GLY A 426 -18.45 -22.13 -8.28
N ASN A 427 -18.96 -23.26 -8.77
CA ASN A 427 -18.24 -24.11 -9.73
C ASN A 427 -18.17 -23.42 -11.08
N GLU A 428 -17.00 -23.49 -11.73
CA GLU A 428 -16.80 -23.04 -13.10
C GLU A 428 -17.57 -23.95 -14.06
N LEU A 429 -18.38 -23.34 -14.93
CA LEU A 429 -19.14 -24.02 -15.97
C LEU A 429 -18.44 -23.92 -17.32
N ALA A 430 -17.94 -22.74 -17.66
CA ALA A 430 -17.24 -22.48 -18.92
C ALA A 430 -16.29 -21.29 -18.78
N ALA A 431 -15.24 -21.26 -19.64
CA ALA A 431 -14.32 -20.13 -19.77
C ALA A 431 -14.07 -19.85 -21.24
N PHE A 432 -14.07 -18.56 -21.60
CA PHE A 432 -13.91 -18.08 -22.98
C PHE A 432 -12.82 -17.04 -23.04
N ASP A 433 -11.91 -17.15 -24.00
CA ASP A 433 -10.88 -16.14 -24.23
C ASP A 433 -11.51 -14.87 -24.84
N VAL A 434 -11.03 -13.71 -24.41
CA VAL A 434 -11.54 -12.43 -24.89
C VAL A 434 -10.77 -12.03 -26.16
N PRO A 435 -11.45 -11.52 -27.20
CA PRO A 435 -10.80 -11.06 -28.43
C PRO A 435 -9.65 -10.09 -28.15
N ASP A 436 -8.54 -10.24 -28.88
CA ASP A 436 -7.30 -9.47 -28.73
C ASP A 436 -6.73 -9.47 -27.31
N ASN A 437 -7.08 -10.47 -26.52
CA ASN A 437 -6.74 -10.57 -25.12
C ASN A 437 -7.14 -9.32 -24.29
N ALA A 438 -8.23 -8.63 -24.68
CA ALA A 438 -8.69 -7.42 -24.00
C ALA A 438 -9.10 -7.74 -22.55
N PHE A 439 -8.77 -6.85 -21.62
CA PHE A 439 -9.12 -7.01 -20.22
C PHE A 439 -10.55 -6.55 -19.95
N ILE A 440 -11.43 -7.44 -19.54
CA ILE A 440 -12.80 -7.11 -19.13
C ILE A 440 -12.76 -6.40 -17.77
N LYS A 441 -13.06 -5.11 -17.76
CA LYS A 441 -13.18 -4.30 -16.54
C LYS A 441 -14.46 -4.63 -15.77
N GLU A 442 -15.56 -4.60 -16.48
CA GLU A 442 -16.92 -4.76 -15.93
C GLU A 442 -17.85 -5.41 -16.93
N LEU A 443 -18.90 -6.04 -16.42
CA LEU A 443 -19.87 -6.74 -17.24
C LEU A 443 -21.26 -6.75 -16.62
N THR A 444 -22.28 -7.02 -17.45
CA THR A 444 -23.66 -7.19 -17.06
C THR A 444 -24.37 -8.19 -17.96
N PHE A 445 -25.37 -8.91 -17.45
CA PHE A 445 -26.28 -9.68 -18.30
C PHE A 445 -27.23 -8.76 -19.07
N ALA A 446 -27.53 -9.14 -20.32
CA ALA A 446 -28.44 -8.42 -21.22
C ALA A 446 -29.65 -9.26 -21.66
N GLY A 447 -30.12 -10.13 -20.77
CA GLY A 447 -31.20 -11.10 -20.98
C GLY A 447 -30.72 -12.42 -21.58
N GLY A 448 -31.33 -13.53 -21.17
CA GLY A 448 -30.96 -14.89 -21.60
C GLY A 448 -29.45 -15.17 -21.43
N ASP A 449 -28.83 -15.73 -22.46
CA ASP A 449 -27.43 -16.12 -22.51
C ASP A 449 -26.50 -14.99 -22.99
N THR A 450 -26.90 -13.73 -22.92
CA THR A 450 -26.12 -12.61 -23.46
C THR A 450 -25.47 -11.76 -22.37
N ILE A 451 -24.17 -11.51 -22.53
CA ILE A 451 -23.37 -10.59 -21.69
C ILE A 451 -22.98 -9.37 -22.49
N ILE A 452 -23.03 -8.21 -21.83
CA ILE A 452 -22.39 -6.98 -22.25
C ILE A 452 -21.16 -6.76 -21.36
N SER A 453 -20.00 -6.49 -21.94
CA SER A 453 -18.76 -6.23 -21.21
C SER A 453 -18.06 -4.98 -21.71
N ILE A 454 -17.44 -4.25 -20.80
CA ILE A 454 -16.48 -3.18 -21.11
C ILE A 454 -15.08 -3.75 -20.98
N ALA A 455 -14.36 -3.77 -22.10
CA ALA A 455 -13.03 -4.34 -22.18
C ALA A 455 -12.00 -3.30 -22.64
N VAL A 456 -10.79 -3.35 -22.06
CA VAL A 456 -9.64 -2.51 -22.43
C VAL A 456 -8.69 -3.30 -23.31
N ALA A 457 -8.44 -2.80 -24.49
CA ALA A 457 -7.46 -3.32 -25.45
C ALA A 457 -6.39 -2.26 -25.76
N ASP A 458 -5.39 -2.62 -26.56
CA ASP A 458 -4.35 -1.67 -27.01
C ASP A 458 -4.90 -0.49 -27.80
N SER A 459 -6.05 -0.68 -28.44
CA SER A 459 -6.73 0.31 -29.26
C SER A 459 -7.74 1.19 -28.48
N GLY A 460 -7.79 1.08 -27.17
CA GLY A 460 -8.73 1.78 -26.30
C GLY A 460 -9.80 0.86 -25.69
N ILE A 461 -10.92 1.44 -25.30
CA ILE A 461 -12.03 0.71 -24.72
C ILE A 461 -12.97 0.18 -25.79
N ARG A 462 -13.48 -1.03 -25.56
CA ARG A 462 -14.49 -1.69 -26.37
C ARG A 462 -15.68 -2.08 -25.52
N LEU A 463 -16.87 -1.84 -26.03
CA LEU A 463 -18.12 -2.42 -25.52
C LEU A 463 -18.40 -3.67 -26.35
N LEU A 464 -18.30 -4.84 -25.72
CA LEU A 464 -18.43 -6.13 -26.36
C LEU A 464 -19.71 -6.83 -25.89
N GLN A 465 -20.40 -7.45 -26.80
CA GLN A 465 -21.49 -8.40 -26.56
C GLN A 465 -20.96 -9.83 -26.75
N PHE A 466 -21.29 -10.73 -25.86
CA PHE A 466 -21.01 -12.16 -25.96
C PHE A 466 -22.26 -12.95 -25.70
N ASN A 467 -22.48 -13.98 -26.51
CA ASN A 467 -23.59 -14.91 -26.32
C ASN A 467 -23.07 -16.31 -25.98
N PHE A 468 -23.44 -16.82 -24.82
CA PHE A 468 -23.01 -18.14 -24.34
C PHE A 468 -23.53 -19.29 -25.17
N GLY A 469 -24.71 -19.14 -25.82
CA GLY A 469 -25.34 -20.21 -26.60
C GLY A 469 -24.60 -20.51 -27.92
N ASN A 470 -23.98 -19.52 -28.55
CA ASN A 470 -23.24 -19.69 -29.80
C ASN A 470 -21.75 -19.35 -29.73
N GLY A 471 -21.27 -18.84 -28.61
CA GLY A 471 -19.86 -18.52 -28.40
C GLY A 471 -19.34 -17.29 -29.19
N ILE A 472 -20.23 -16.44 -29.73
CA ILE A 472 -19.86 -15.34 -30.64
C ILE A 472 -19.68 -14.03 -29.86
N TRP A 473 -18.56 -13.36 -30.11
CA TRP A 473 -18.29 -11.99 -29.73
C TRP A 473 -18.72 -11.00 -30.80
N LYS A 474 -19.35 -9.90 -30.39
CA LYS A 474 -19.70 -8.77 -31.26
C LYS A 474 -19.24 -7.47 -30.62
N GLU A 475 -18.51 -6.63 -31.38
CA GLU A 475 -18.16 -5.28 -30.93
C GLU A 475 -19.37 -4.34 -31.21
N LEU A 476 -19.84 -3.66 -30.18
CA LEU A 476 -20.94 -2.71 -30.25
C LEU A 476 -20.47 -1.26 -30.31
N LEU A 477 -19.34 -0.96 -29.65
CA LEU A 477 -18.74 0.37 -29.60
C LEU A 477 -17.26 0.26 -29.34
N LYS A 478 -16.49 1.16 -29.94
CA LYS A 478 -15.06 1.33 -29.69
C LYS A 478 -14.73 2.81 -29.49
N THR A 479 -13.93 3.14 -28.50
CA THR A 479 -13.41 4.49 -28.28
C THR A 479 -11.98 4.44 -27.80
N ALA A 480 -11.13 5.30 -28.41
CA ALA A 480 -9.73 5.45 -28.04
C ALA A 480 -9.50 6.59 -27.02
N SER A 481 -10.47 7.47 -26.85
CA SER A 481 -10.29 8.73 -26.11
C SER A 481 -11.15 8.85 -24.87
N ALA A 482 -12.38 8.32 -24.88
CA ALA A 482 -13.27 8.38 -23.73
C ALA A 482 -13.11 7.14 -22.84
N ASN A 483 -13.09 7.35 -21.51
CA ASN A 483 -13.25 6.27 -20.55
C ASN A 483 -14.75 5.94 -20.43
N ILE A 484 -15.09 4.64 -20.47
CA ILE A 484 -16.42 4.13 -20.16
C ILE A 484 -16.34 3.03 -19.11
N THR A 485 -17.32 3.00 -18.20
CA THR A 485 -17.41 2.06 -17.08
C THR A 485 -18.87 1.76 -16.72
N SER A 486 -19.10 0.83 -15.83
CA SER A 486 -20.39 0.57 -15.19
C SER A 486 -21.54 0.24 -16.16
N PRO A 487 -21.41 -0.81 -16.99
CA PRO A 487 -22.46 -1.17 -17.94
C PRO A 487 -23.68 -1.72 -17.21
N VAL A 488 -24.86 -1.28 -17.66
CA VAL A 488 -26.17 -1.78 -17.20
C VAL A 488 -27.08 -1.94 -18.39
N TRP A 489 -27.72 -3.10 -18.51
CA TRP A 489 -28.72 -3.36 -19.52
C TRP A 489 -30.10 -3.04 -19.01
N LYS A 490 -30.87 -2.25 -19.77
CA LYS A 490 -32.27 -1.93 -19.49
C LYS A 490 -33.03 -1.59 -20.79
N ASP A 491 -34.15 -2.24 -21.01
CA ASP A 491 -35.11 -1.94 -22.11
C ASP A 491 -34.45 -1.83 -23.50
N GLY A 492 -33.58 -2.80 -23.82
CA GLY A 492 -32.92 -2.84 -25.13
C GLY A 492 -31.76 -1.85 -25.30
N LYS A 493 -31.37 -1.11 -24.23
CA LYS A 493 -30.27 -0.13 -24.23
C LYS A 493 -29.22 -0.49 -23.19
N ILE A 494 -28.00 -0.04 -23.47
CA ILE A 494 -26.86 -0.18 -22.56
C ILE A 494 -26.58 1.17 -21.94
N PHE A 495 -26.75 1.27 -20.62
CA PHE A 495 -26.35 2.45 -19.84
C PHE A 495 -24.95 2.26 -19.31
N PHE A 496 -24.16 3.33 -19.25
CA PHE A 496 -22.78 3.30 -18.77
C PHE A 496 -22.35 4.71 -18.31
N GLU A 497 -21.26 4.78 -17.58
CA GLU A 497 -20.62 6.04 -17.20
C GLU A 497 -19.61 6.49 -18.24
N SER A 498 -19.49 7.81 -18.41
CA SER A 498 -18.37 8.41 -19.14
C SER A 498 -18.13 9.85 -18.70
N GLY A 499 -16.84 10.26 -18.74
CA GLY A 499 -16.41 11.64 -18.54
C GLY A 499 -16.31 12.46 -19.83
N ALA A 500 -16.89 12.00 -20.92
CA ALA A 500 -16.70 12.58 -22.25
C ALA A 500 -17.06 14.06 -22.38
N ASN A 501 -17.93 14.60 -21.55
CA ASN A 501 -18.28 16.03 -21.54
C ASN A 501 -17.49 16.86 -20.49
N GLY A 502 -16.40 16.35 -19.90
CA GLY A 502 -15.60 17.01 -18.87
C GLY A 502 -16.11 16.82 -17.44
N THR A 503 -17.19 16.06 -17.27
CA THR A 503 -17.75 15.61 -15.98
C THR A 503 -18.29 14.21 -16.16
N ASN A 504 -18.13 13.32 -15.18
CA ASN A 504 -18.70 11.98 -15.28
C ASN A 504 -20.23 12.06 -15.26
N ASN A 505 -20.85 11.45 -16.27
CA ASN A 505 -22.29 11.37 -16.44
C ASN A 505 -22.70 9.98 -16.90
N ILE A 506 -23.99 9.68 -16.78
CA ILE A 506 -24.60 8.46 -17.30
C ILE A 506 -24.95 8.69 -18.77
N TYR A 507 -24.57 7.75 -19.61
CA TYR A 507 -24.86 7.69 -21.03
C TYR A 507 -25.67 6.43 -21.36
N SER A 508 -26.31 6.41 -22.51
CA SER A 508 -26.93 5.21 -23.08
C SER A 508 -26.46 4.98 -24.52
N LEU A 509 -26.26 3.71 -24.87
CA LEU A 509 -26.08 3.25 -26.25
C LEU A 509 -27.32 2.43 -26.66
N ASN A 510 -27.86 2.73 -27.80
CA ASN A 510 -28.84 1.86 -28.46
C ASN A 510 -28.09 0.93 -29.44
N PRO A 511 -28.02 -0.38 -29.20
CA PRO A 511 -27.29 -1.32 -30.05
C PRO A 511 -27.87 -1.48 -31.45
N ALA A 512 -29.15 -1.07 -31.68
CA ALA A 512 -29.83 -1.18 -32.97
C ALA A 512 -29.36 -0.14 -33.98
N ASP A 513 -29.09 1.09 -33.53
CA ASP A 513 -28.69 2.22 -34.39
C ASP A 513 -27.31 2.79 -34.06
N GLY A 514 -26.64 2.29 -33.01
CA GLY A 514 -25.33 2.73 -32.56
C GLY A 514 -25.32 4.14 -31.95
N GLN A 515 -26.48 4.76 -31.67
CA GLN A 515 -26.53 6.11 -31.13
C GLN A 515 -26.19 6.14 -29.64
N VAL A 516 -25.24 7.02 -29.30
CA VAL A 516 -24.89 7.33 -27.91
C VAL A 516 -25.57 8.62 -27.49
N ARG A 517 -26.17 8.62 -26.28
CA ARG A 517 -26.85 9.76 -25.71
C ARG A 517 -26.43 9.99 -24.25
N ARG A 518 -26.25 11.26 -23.85
CA ARG A 518 -26.08 11.65 -22.45
C ARG A 518 -27.44 11.69 -21.76
N MET A 519 -27.53 11.06 -20.59
CA MET A 519 -28.78 10.90 -19.85
C MET A 519 -28.84 11.77 -18.62
N THR A 520 -27.66 12.16 -18.05
CA THR A 520 -27.59 13.01 -16.84
C THR A 520 -26.74 14.24 -17.06
N ALA A 521 -26.98 15.30 -16.27
CA ALA A 521 -26.13 16.49 -16.15
C ALA A 521 -25.80 16.72 -14.68
N ALA A 522 -24.91 15.88 -14.13
CA ALA A 522 -24.42 16.02 -12.78
C ALA A 522 -23.39 17.15 -12.66
N ARG A 523 -23.45 17.92 -11.58
CA ARG A 523 -22.54 19.05 -11.35
C ARG A 523 -21.10 18.62 -11.15
N PHE A 524 -20.87 17.56 -10.36
CA PHE A 524 -19.54 17.05 -10.02
C PHE A 524 -19.29 15.62 -10.50
N GLY A 525 -20.35 14.87 -10.77
CA GLY A 525 -20.30 13.55 -11.37
C GLY A 525 -21.38 12.59 -10.94
N ALA A 526 -21.97 11.87 -11.89
CA ALA A 526 -22.91 10.77 -11.71
C ALA A 526 -22.23 9.44 -12.06
N PHE A 527 -22.34 8.48 -11.16
CA PHE A 527 -21.63 7.20 -11.20
C PHE A 527 -22.57 6.03 -10.85
N ASP A 528 -22.12 4.81 -11.14
CA ASP A 528 -22.75 3.56 -10.72
C ASP A 528 -24.23 3.45 -11.09
N PRO A 529 -24.64 3.60 -12.37
CA PRO A 529 -26.04 3.51 -12.77
C PRO A 529 -26.64 2.17 -12.40
N SER A 530 -27.90 2.19 -11.96
CA SER A 530 -28.69 0.99 -11.72
C SER A 530 -30.19 1.30 -11.88
N PHE A 531 -31.02 0.27 -12.13
CA PHE A 531 -32.45 0.37 -12.28
C PHE A 531 -33.13 -0.62 -11.34
N GLY A 532 -34.27 -0.21 -10.77
CA GLY A 532 -35.12 -1.09 -9.98
C GLY A 532 -35.94 -2.04 -10.85
N SER A 533 -36.75 -2.85 -10.19
CA SER A 533 -37.73 -3.74 -10.85
C SER A 533 -38.93 -2.98 -11.44
N SER A 534 -39.27 -1.82 -10.88
CA SER A 534 -40.26 -0.89 -11.45
C SER A 534 -39.56 0.04 -12.46
N ASP A 535 -40.16 0.25 -13.63
CA ASP A 535 -39.53 0.82 -14.83
C ASP A 535 -39.35 2.35 -14.81
N GLY A 536 -39.52 2.98 -13.67
CA GLY A 536 -39.68 4.45 -13.64
C GLY A 536 -38.43 5.25 -13.25
N ARG A 537 -37.33 4.67 -12.76
CA ARG A 537 -36.25 5.45 -12.14
C ARG A 537 -34.85 4.91 -12.42
N LEU A 538 -33.95 5.82 -12.75
CA LEU A 538 -32.51 5.62 -12.72
C LEU A 538 -31.96 5.94 -11.32
N PHE A 539 -31.24 5.04 -10.70
CA PHE A 539 -30.50 5.24 -9.46
C PHE A 539 -28.99 5.37 -9.78
N PHE A 540 -28.30 6.23 -9.08
CA PHE A 540 -26.87 6.45 -9.29
C PHE A 540 -26.20 7.05 -8.04
N SER A 541 -24.87 7.00 -8.00
CA SER A 541 -24.05 7.68 -7.00
C SER A 541 -23.69 9.08 -7.50
N ASP A 542 -24.26 10.12 -6.90
CA ASP A 542 -23.99 11.52 -7.22
C ASP A 542 -22.90 12.07 -6.31
N TYR A 543 -21.82 12.61 -6.88
CA TYR A 543 -20.69 13.14 -6.10
C TYR A 543 -20.98 14.55 -5.61
N GLN A 544 -20.72 14.76 -4.31
CA GLN A 544 -20.84 16.06 -3.63
C GLN A 544 -19.55 16.38 -2.84
N ALA A 545 -19.39 17.60 -2.37
CA ALA A 545 -18.21 18.01 -1.59
C ALA A 545 -18.01 17.18 -0.29
N ASP A 546 -19.07 16.59 0.24
CA ASP A 546 -19.09 15.74 1.45
C ASP A 546 -19.10 14.23 1.16
N GLY A 547 -18.96 13.83 -0.10
CA GLY A 547 -18.90 12.45 -0.56
C GLY A 547 -19.99 12.06 -1.54
N TYR A 548 -20.06 10.79 -1.91
CA TYR A 548 -21.11 10.28 -2.81
C TYR A 548 -22.42 10.09 -2.06
N ARG A 549 -23.51 10.50 -2.72
CA ARG A 549 -24.89 10.30 -2.26
C ARG A 549 -25.65 9.44 -3.24
N ILE A 550 -26.51 8.54 -2.74
CA ILE A 550 -27.42 7.83 -3.63
C ILE A 550 -28.54 8.78 -4.05
N ALA A 551 -28.64 8.95 -5.35
CA ALA A 551 -29.62 9.79 -6.02
C ALA A 551 -30.50 8.97 -6.95
N SER A 552 -31.67 9.45 -7.24
CA SER A 552 -32.56 8.88 -8.27
C SER A 552 -33.16 9.97 -9.17
N LEU A 553 -33.39 9.59 -10.43
CA LEU A 553 -33.99 10.44 -11.45
C LEU A 553 -35.06 9.64 -12.17
N PRO A 554 -36.28 10.18 -12.33
CA PRO A 554 -37.32 9.59 -13.19
C PRO A 554 -36.80 9.42 -14.62
N THR A 555 -37.16 8.34 -15.29
CA THR A 555 -36.70 8.07 -16.67
C THR A 555 -37.14 9.10 -17.69
N ASP A 556 -38.31 9.72 -17.49
CA ASP A 556 -38.82 10.83 -18.29
C ASP A 556 -38.08 12.16 -18.09
N SER A 557 -37.32 12.28 -17.00
CA SER A 557 -36.54 13.47 -16.66
C SER A 557 -35.06 13.36 -17.15
N MET A 558 -34.70 12.32 -17.87
CA MET A 558 -33.39 12.18 -18.49
C MET A 558 -33.24 13.12 -19.70
N LEU A 559 -31.98 13.51 -20.02
CA LEU A 559 -31.70 14.53 -21.05
C LEU A 559 -31.89 14.04 -22.49
N PHE A 560 -31.47 12.82 -22.81
CA PHE A 560 -31.46 12.24 -24.14
C PHE A 560 -30.61 13.03 -25.18
N GLU A 561 -29.56 13.74 -24.80
CA GLU A 561 -28.69 14.50 -25.67
C GLU A 561 -27.71 13.61 -26.43
N LYS A 562 -27.58 13.84 -27.76
CA LYS A 562 -26.59 13.12 -28.57
C LYS A 562 -25.18 13.39 -28.08
N ALA A 563 -24.33 12.37 -28.07
CA ALA A 563 -22.95 12.46 -27.64
C ALA A 563 -22.01 11.71 -28.59
N ASP A 564 -20.80 12.25 -28.75
CA ASP A 564 -19.72 11.61 -29.50
C ASP A 564 -18.57 11.30 -28.52
N LEU A 565 -18.35 10.02 -28.23
CA LEU A 565 -17.30 9.56 -27.34
C LEU A 565 -15.89 9.62 -27.96
N ASN A 566 -15.78 9.82 -29.27
CA ASN A 566 -14.50 9.96 -29.94
C ASN A 566 -13.98 11.40 -29.93
N ARG A 567 -14.81 12.35 -29.47
CA ARG A 567 -14.45 13.76 -29.30
C ARG A 567 -14.77 14.23 -27.87
N PRO A 568 -14.09 13.68 -26.87
CA PRO A 568 -14.34 14.10 -25.49
C PRO A 568 -13.89 15.55 -25.28
N ALA A 569 -14.47 16.19 -24.29
CA ALA A 569 -14.05 17.52 -23.87
C ALA A 569 -12.58 17.50 -23.43
N SER A 570 -11.84 18.53 -23.84
CA SER A 570 -10.45 18.68 -23.42
C SER A 570 -10.36 18.96 -21.91
N MET A 571 -9.49 18.22 -21.22
CA MET A 571 -9.21 18.47 -19.82
C MET A 571 -8.08 19.50 -19.69
N PRO A 572 -8.05 20.30 -18.59
CA PRO A 572 -6.98 21.27 -18.36
C PRO A 572 -5.60 20.64 -18.46
N PHE A 573 -4.66 21.37 -19.07
CA PHE A 573 -3.24 21.03 -19.26
C PHE A 573 -2.93 19.96 -20.32
N VAL A 574 -3.84 19.07 -20.66
CA VAL A 574 -3.59 17.87 -21.46
C VAL A 574 -2.92 18.19 -22.81
N GLU A 575 -3.46 19.14 -23.55
CA GLU A 575 -2.93 19.51 -24.87
C GLU A 575 -1.55 20.16 -24.79
N THR A 576 -1.36 21.03 -23.78
CA THR A 576 -0.06 21.65 -23.53
C THR A 576 1.01 20.62 -23.20
N LEU A 577 0.69 19.66 -22.33
CA LEU A 577 1.62 18.60 -21.95
C LEU A 577 1.97 17.70 -23.13
N ALA A 578 0.98 17.30 -23.94
CA ALA A 578 1.19 16.48 -25.12
C ALA A 578 2.08 17.19 -26.16
N ALA A 579 1.82 18.49 -26.40
CA ALA A 579 2.65 19.31 -27.29
C ALA A 579 4.10 19.44 -26.80
N GLN A 580 4.32 19.47 -25.49
CA GLN A 580 5.64 19.54 -24.88
C GLN A 580 6.42 18.22 -25.00
N GLU A 581 5.78 17.06 -24.79
CA GLU A 581 6.45 15.76 -24.87
C GLU A 581 6.66 15.27 -26.32
N GLN A 582 5.76 15.60 -27.25
CA GLN A 582 5.85 15.25 -28.68
C GLN A 582 6.05 13.74 -28.93
N PHE A 583 5.50 12.91 -28.09
CA PHE A 583 5.50 11.46 -28.21
C PHE A 583 4.20 10.91 -27.62
N ASN A 584 3.61 9.93 -28.29
CA ASN A 584 2.42 9.24 -27.80
C ASN A 584 2.57 7.73 -28.06
N LEU A 585 2.62 6.95 -26.99
CA LEU A 585 2.86 5.51 -27.02
C LEU A 585 1.73 4.74 -27.75
N ASP A 586 0.50 5.28 -27.76
CA ASP A 586 -0.64 4.61 -28.38
C ASP A 586 -0.66 4.75 -29.91
N SER A 587 -0.01 5.78 -30.46
CA SER A 587 0.11 6.03 -31.89
C SER A 587 1.52 5.85 -32.43
N ALA A 588 2.52 5.66 -31.58
CA ALA A 588 3.91 5.51 -32.00
C ALA A 588 4.14 4.21 -32.78
N ARG A 589 4.97 4.27 -33.80
CA ARG A 589 5.52 3.07 -34.45
C ARG A 589 6.60 2.48 -33.54
N LEU A 590 6.30 1.34 -32.90
CA LEU A 590 7.23 0.69 -32.00
C LEU A 590 8.32 -0.07 -32.75
N THR A 591 9.57 0.11 -32.33
CA THR A 591 10.71 -0.66 -32.79
C THR A 591 10.80 -1.98 -32.04
N SER A 592 10.94 -3.09 -32.75
CA SER A 592 11.14 -4.40 -32.13
C SER A 592 12.41 -4.42 -31.26
N VAL A 593 12.37 -5.22 -30.20
CA VAL A 593 13.45 -5.36 -29.23
C VAL A 593 14.04 -6.76 -29.33
N ASP A 594 15.36 -6.87 -29.31
CA ASP A 594 16.04 -8.17 -29.19
C ASP A 594 15.73 -8.76 -27.80
N PHE A 595 14.98 -9.84 -27.80
CA PHE A 595 14.45 -10.47 -26.60
C PHE A 595 14.90 -11.92 -26.48
N ASN A 596 16.06 -12.12 -25.83
CA ASN A 596 16.71 -13.42 -25.64
C ASN A 596 16.71 -13.80 -24.16
N PRO A 597 15.63 -14.38 -23.62
CA PRO A 597 15.54 -14.72 -22.21
C PRO A 597 16.47 -15.88 -21.85
N LYS A 598 17.10 -15.77 -20.68
CA LYS A 598 17.89 -16.81 -20.06
C LYS A 598 17.31 -17.16 -18.70
N ARG A 599 17.57 -18.38 -18.25
CA ARG A 599 17.15 -18.83 -16.92
C ARG A 599 17.82 -17.97 -15.84
N TYR A 600 17.03 -17.38 -14.94
CA TYR A 600 17.51 -16.69 -13.76
C TYR A 600 17.65 -17.70 -12.61
N ARG A 601 18.89 -18.04 -12.24
CA ARG A 601 19.19 -19.00 -11.17
C ARG A 601 19.26 -18.26 -9.84
N LYS A 602 18.29 -18.53 -8.94
CA LYS A 602 18.18 -17.83 -7.64
C LYS A 602 19.46 -17.92 -6.80
N ALA A 603 20.12 -19.07 -6.80
CA ALA A 603 21.34 -19.28 -6.01
C ALA A 603 22.52 -18.40 -6.46
N GLU A 604 22.69 -18.21 -7.77
CA GLU A 604 23.75 -17.34 -8.34
C GLU A 604 23.51 -15.84 -8.04
N HIS A 605 22.29 -15.49 -7.68
CA HIS A 605 21.86 -14.12 -7.41
C HIS A 605 21.39 -13.92 -5.96
N THR A 606 21.90 -14.70 -5.02
CA THR A 606 21.54 -14.60 -3.60
C THR A 606 22.03 -13.29 -3.00
N PHE A 607 23.22 -12.83 -3.38
CA PHE A 607 23.81 -11.60 -2.87
C PHE A 607 23.88 -10.55 -3.97
N LYS A 608 23.45 -9.33 -3.64
CA LYS A 608 23.58 -8.12 -4.44
C LYS A 608 23.88 -6.97 -3.51
N ILE A 609 25.17 -6.64 -3.38
CA ILE A 609 25.59 -5.49 -2.60
C ILE A 609 25.09 -4.24 -3.29
N HIS A 610 24.40 -3.38 -2.55
CA HIS A 610 23.83 -2.15 -3.09
C HIS A 610 24.21 -0.90 -2.29
N SER A 611 24.57 -1.08 -1.00
CA SER A 611 24.89 0.04 -0.12
C SER A 611 25.97 -0.35 0.88
N TRP A 612 26.72 0.64 1.31
CA TRP A 612 27.75 0.55 2.35
C TRP A 612 27.80 1.87 3.11
N ALA A 613 28.44 1.89 4.28
CA ALA A 613 28.64 3.12 5.04
C ALA A 613 29.95 3.06 5.81
N PRO A 614 30.71 4.18 5.98
CA PRO A 614 31.91 4.27 6.80
C PRO A 614 31.56 4.46 8.30
N PHE A 615 30.44 3.91 8.73
CA PHE A 615 29.99 3.80 10.10
C PHE A 615 29.10 2.56 10.22
N TYR A 616 29.02 2.00 11.40
CA TYR A 616 28.08 0.91 11.66
C TYR A 616 26.72 1.48 12.03
N TYR A 617 25.68 0.86 11.49
CA TYR A 617 24.29 1.17 11.78
C TYR A 617 23.52 -0.13 11.92
N ASP A 618 22.92 -0.34 13.11
CA ASP A 618 22.12 -1.53 13.36
C ASP A 618 20.66 -1.31 12.92
N VAL A 619 20.30 -1.88 11.78
CA VAL A 619 18.93 -1.75 11.22
C VAL A 619 17.90 -2.42 12.12
N ALA A 620 18.21 -3.60 12.66
CA ALA A 620 17.27 -4.34 13.50
C ALA A 620 17.02 -3.61 14.82
N GLU A 621 18.06 -3.05 15.43
CA GLU A 621 17.95 -2.25 16.64
C GLU A 621 17.18 -0.94 16.40
N ALA A 622 17.47 -0.27 15.28
CA ALA A 622 16.76 0.94 14.88
C ALA A 622 15.24 0.74 14.70
N MET A 623 14.84 -0.43 14.19
CA MET A 623 13.42 -0.78 14.03
C MET A 623 12.75 -1.14 15.36
N ASN A 624 13.47 -1.71 16.32
CA ASN A 624 12.93 -2.24 17.56
C ASN A 624 12.97 -1.24 18.73
N SER A 625 13.98 -0.38 18.81
CA SER A 625 14.25 0.47 19.97
C SER A 625 13.46 1.77 20.03
N GLY A 626 12.69 2.10 19.01
CA GLY A 626 11.92 3.36 19.01
C GLY A 626 12.77 4.63 19.03
N ALA A 627 14.05 4.55 18.70
CA ALA A 627 15.01 5.65 18.50
C ALA A 627 15.21 6.59 19.71
N SER A 628 15.23 6.05 20.93
CA SER A 628 15.49 6.87 22.13
C SER A 628 16.96 7.21 22.34
N ASP A 629 17.89 6.42 21.79
CA ASP A 629 19.33 6.66 21.91
C ASP A 629 20.08 6.33 20.60
N LEU A 630 20.57 7.36 19.94
CA LEU A 630 21.32 7.28 18.69
C LEU A 630 22.68 6.58 18.85
N SER A 631 23.29 6.67 20.02
CA SER A 631 24.59 6.05 20.30
C SER A 631 24.53 4.53 20.31
N THR A 632 23.35 3.96 20.57
CA THR A 632 23.13 2.50 20.50
C THR A 632 22.98 2.02 19.07
N ILE A 633 22.49 2.87 18.18
CA ILE A 633 22.14 2.54 16.78
C ILE A 633 23.29 2.80 15.84
N VAL A 634 24.02 3.92 16.01
CA VAL A 634 25.13 4.33 15.14
C VAL A 634 26.44 4.30 15.90
N LYS A 635 27.39 3.51 15.42
CA LYS A 635 28.72 3.33 16.04
C LYS A 635 29.82 3.58 15.02
N PRO A 636 31.04 3.99 15.46
CA PRO A 636 32.20 4.02 14.59
C PRO A 636 32.45 2.63 13.97
N GLY A 637 32.68 2.56 12.66
CA GLY A 637 32.83 1.27 12.00
C GLY A 637 32.53 1.33 10.50
N ALA A 638 32.02 0.22 9.97
CA ALA A 638 31.60 0.11 8.58
C ALA A 638 30.40 -0.84 8.46
N THR A 639 29.54 -0.57 7.50
CA THR A 639 28.38 -1.40 7.17
C THR A 639 28.35 -1.75 5.70
N LEU A 640 27.96 -2.98 5.38
CA LEU A 640 27.69 -3.47 4.03
C LEU A 640 26.28 -4.03 3.98
N MET A 641 25.50 -3.69 2.93
CA MET A 641 24.12 -4.11 2.76
C MET A 641 23.94 -4.80 1.43
N SER A 642 23.27 -5.94 1.46
CA SER A 642 22.91 -6.72 0.29
C SER A 642 21.43 -7.09 0.35
N GLN A 643 20.71 -6.83 -0.72
CA GLN A 643 19.33 -7.29 -0.91
C GLN A 643 19.19 -7.72 -2.37
N ASN A 644 18.87 -8.98 -2.59
CA ASN A 644 18.83 -9.52 -3.94
C ASN A 644 17.63 -9.03 -4.75
N THR A 645 17.69 -9.23 -6.08
CA THR A 645 16.67 -8.70 -7.00
C THR A 645 15.26 -9.24 -6.73
N LEU A 646 15.12 -10.49 -6.27
CA LEU A 646 13.81 -11.08 -5.97
C LEU A 646 13.36 -10.88 -4.52
N ASN A 647 14.05 -10.07 -3.74
CA ASN A 647 13.76 -9.84 -2.32
C ASN A 647 13.71 -11.15 -1.48
N THR A 648 14.41 -12.19 -1.90
CA THR A 648 14.43 -13.48 -1.19
C THR A 648 15.58 -13.60 -0.19
N ALA A 649 16.62 -12.80 -0.32
CA ALA A 649 17.78 -12.79 0.55
C ALA A 649 18.20 -11.36 0.89
N ILE A 650 18.30 -11.07 2.17
CA ILE A 650 18.69 -9.78 2.74
C ILE A 650 19.85 -10.03 3.69
N MET A 651 20.96 -9.30 3.56
CA MET A 651 22.13 -9.43 4.40
C MET A 651 22.66 -8.06 4.82
N GLN A 652 23.02 -7.96 6.07
CA GLN A 652 23.83 -6.87 6.61
C GLN A 652 25.08 -7.43 7.24
N ALA A 653 26.23 -6.93 6.83
CA ALA A 653 27.50 -7.20 7.48
C ALA A 653 28.07 -5.89 8.01
N GLY A 654 28.61 -5.90 9.21
CA GLY A 654 29.18 -4.73 9.83
C GLY A 654 30.38 -5.03 10.70
N TRP A 655 31.26 -4.06 10.76
CA TRP A 655 32.35 -3.97 11.75
C TRP A 655 32.15 -2.68 12.53
N TYR A 656 32.28 -2.73 13.85
CA TYR A 656 32.09 -1.54 14.67
C TYR A 656 32.94 -1.55 15.94
N ILE A 657 33.08 -0.39 16.53
CA ILE A 657 33.78 -0.18 17.82
C ILE A 657 32.72 0.21 18.85
N ASP A 658 32.63 -0.54 19.93
CA ASP A 658 31.78 -0.23 21.08
C ASP A 658 32.62 -0.18 22.34
N LYS A 659 32.61 0.98 23.04
CA LYS A 659 33.46 1.20 24.26
C LYS A 659 34.92 0.84 24.10
N GLY A 660 35.49 1.05 22.91
CA GLY A 660 36.89 0.74 22.60
C GLY A 660 37.15 -0.68 22.11
N TYR A 661 36.15 -1.54 22.04
CA TYR A 661 36.27 -2.93 21.58
C TYR A 661 35.75 -3.11 20.15
N HIS A 662 36.42 -3.99 19.41
CA HIS A 662 36.06 -4.30 18.03
C HIS A 662 35.02 -5.41 17.95
N HIS A 663 34.00 -5.22 17.11
CA HIS A 663 32.94 -6.19 16.85
C HIS A 663 32.76 -6.40 15.35
N GLY A 664 32.39 -7.62 14.98
CA GLY A 664 31.89 -7.99 13.67
C GLY A 664 30.46 -8.57 13.78
N LYS A 665 29.50 -7.99 13.06
CA LYS A 665 28.13 -8.50 13.05
C LYS A 665 27.69 -8.88 11.64
N LEU A 666 27.05 -10.04 11.52
CA LEU A 666 26.43 -10.53 10.31
C LEU A 666 24.97 -10.87 10.60
N SER A 667 24.07 -10.33 9.80
CA SER A 667 22.64 -10.68 9.82
C SER A 667 22.21 -11.11 8.43
N PHE A 668 21.47 -12.21 8.33
CA PHE A 668 20.99 -12.75 7.08
C PHE A 668 19.55 -13.23 7.21
N ILE A 669 18.69 -12.76 6.31
CA ILE A 669 17.27 -13.17 6.23
C ILE A 669 17.06 -13.84 4.89
N TYR A 670 16.53 -15.06 4.90
CA TYR A 670 16.10 -15.75 3.71
C TYR A 670 14.60 -16.03 3.75
N GLN A 671 13.87 -15.49 2.79
CA GLN A 671 12.40 -15.58 2.69
C GLN A 671 11.92 -16.18 1.35
N GLY A 672 12.83 -16.76 0.60
CA GLY A 672 12.53 -17.41 -0.68
C GLY A 672 11.92 -18.79 -0.56
N TRP A 673 11.87 -19.40 0.63
CA TRP A 673 11.16 -20.62 0.95
C TRP A 673 9.87 -20.34 1.71
N PHE A 674 9.06 -21.37 1.93
CA PHE A 674 7.84 -21.22 2.73
C PHE A 674 8.15 -20.74 4.15
N PRO A 675 9.09 -21.37 4.91
CA PRO A 675 9.61 -20.79 6.14
C PRO A 675 10.53 -19.60 5.83
N VAL A 676 10.51 -18.63 6.73
CA VAL A 676 11.50 -17.55 6.77
C VAL A 676 12.61 -17.93 7.74
N ILE A 677 13.85 -17.75 7.33
CA ILE A 677 15.06 -18.06 8.12
C ILE A 677 15.77 -16.75 8.41
N ASN A 678 16.02 -16.47 9.67
CA ASN A 678 16.82 -15.35 10.15
C ASN A 678 18.05 -15.90 10.86
N LEU A 679 19.22 -15.48 10.43
CA LEU A 679 20.50 -15.84 11.05
C LEU A 679 21.20 -14.56 11.47
N SER A 680 21.76 -14.52 12.67
CA SER A 680 22.65 -13.44 13.09
C SER A 680 23.79 -13.95 13.91
N VAL A 681 24.97 -13.33 13.75
CA VAL A 681 26.15 -13.59 14.54
C VAL A 681 26.78 -12.25 14.87
N ASP A 682 27.08 -12.03 16.15
CA ASP A 682 27.88 -10.92 16.65
C ASP A 682 29.14 -11.50 17.31
N TYR A 683 30.31 -11.01 16.90
CA TYR A 683 31.60 -11.46 17.39
C TYR A 683 32.47 -10.27 17.78
N GLY A 684 33.04 -10.30 18.99
CA GLY A 684 33.92 -9.24 19.43
C GLY A 684 34.24 -9.29 20.93
N ASP A 685 34.98 -8.31 21.40
CA ASP A 685 35.29 -8.17 22.80
C ASP A 685 34.26 -7.28 23.48
N LYS A 686 33.74 -7.66 24.63
CA LYS A 686 32.68 -6.90 25.31
C LYS A 686 33.00 -6.67 26.78
N ALA A 687 32.89 -5.42 27.21
CA ALA A 687 32.95 -5.05 28.62
C ALA A 687 31.57 -5.15 29.27
N PHE A 688 31.52 -5.76 30.42
CA PHE A 688 30.35 -5.87 31.28
C PHE A 688 30.62 -5.13 32.58
N ASN A 689 29.64 -4.32 33.01
CA ASN A 689 29.62 -3.80 34.37
C ASN A 689 28.88 -4.82 35.23
N VAL A 690 29.50 -5.28 36.27
CA VAL A 690 28.93 -6.26 37.18
C VAL A 690 28.71 -5.59 38.52
N ASP A 691 27.47 -5.40 38.89
CA ASP A 691 27.05 -4.96 40.22
C ASP A 691 26.79 -6.20 41.08
N TRP A 692 27.71 -6.53 41.92
CA TRP A 692 27.59 -7.61 42.92
C TRP A 692 27.11 -7.05 44.22
N THR A 693 26.06 -7.63 44.81
CA THR A 693 25.54 -7.12 46.04
C THR A 693 26.02 -7.89 47.26
N GLN A 694 26.36 -9.19 47.14
CA GLN A 694 26.89 -9.99 48.29
C GLN A 694 27.62 -11.23 47.80
N ASN A 695 28.69 -11.63 48.50
CA ASN A 695 29.31 -12.95 48.32
C ASN A 695 28.59 -13.99 49.21
N ASP A 696 28.94 -15.28 49.07
CA ASP A 696 28.37 -16.38 49.88
C ASP A 696 28.56 -16.27 51.40
N LYS A 697 29.33 -15.27 51.85
CA LYS A 697 29.58 -14.95 53.26
C LYS A 697 28.92 -13.68 53.74
N GLY A 698 28.04 -13.09 52.93
CA GLY A 698 27.32 -11.85 53.26
C GLY A 698 28.17 -10.57 53.15
N GLN A 699 29.33 -10.60 52.53
CA GLN A 699 30.16 -9.42 52.31
C GLN A 699 29.82 -8.74 51.01
N ASP A 700 29.69 -7.40 51.03
CA ASP A 700 29.50 -6.60 49.79
C ASP A 700 30.73 -6.71 48.89
N ILE A 701 30.46 -7.13 47.66
CA ILE A 701 31.49 -7.14 46.64
C ILE A 701 31.33 -5.88 45.79
N THR A 702 32.44 -5.14 45.68
CA THR A 702 32.55 -3.90 44.89
C THR A 702 32.20 -4.14 43.40
N GLN A 703 31.64 -3.11 42.78
CA GLN A 703 31.41 -3.04 41.31
C GLN A 703 32.68 -3.42 40.56
N GLY A 704 32.59 -4.42 39.69
CA GLY A 704 33.69 -4.90 38.88
C GLY A 704 33.44 -4.65 37.39
N HIS A 705 34.53 -4.30 36.68
CA HIS A 705 34.51 -4.32 35.21
C HIS A 705 35.09 -5.66 34.76
N TYR A 706 34.34 -6.37 33.94
CA TYR A 706 34.75 -7.61 33.33
C TYR A 706 34.77 -7.46 31.79
N THR A 707 35.90 -7.78 31.19
CA THR A 707 36.01 -7.80 29.73
C THR A 707 36.12 -9.23 29.26
N GLN A 708 35.14 -9.66 28.43
CA GLN A 708 35.26 -10.94 27.76
C GLN A 708 35.81 -10.72 26.37
N ARG A 709 36.92 -11.43 26.07
CA ARG A 709 37.48 -11.49 24.74
C ARG A 709 36.79 -12.58 23.90
N ASN A 710 36.69 -12.35 22.59
CA ASN A 710 36.14 -13.31 21.63
C ASN A 710 34.70 -13.75 22.00
N LEU A 711 33.88 -12.83 22.44
CA LEU A 711 32.47 -13.10 22.66
C LEU A 711 31.81 -13.43 21.33
N VAL A 712 31.05 -14.52 21.29
CA VAL A 712 30.19 -14.92 20.19
C VAL A 712 28.75 -14.90 20.70
N GLU A 713 27.85 -14.20 19.99
CA GLU A 713 26.42 -14.28 20.16
C GLU A 713 25.82 -14.66 18.81
N ALA A 714 25.17 -15.82 18.72
CA ALA A 714 24.60 -16.33 17.48
C ALA A 714 23.10 -16.68 17.68
N GLU A 715 22.27 -16.28 16.72
CA GLU A 715 20.86 -16.60 16.71
C GLU A 715 20.45 -17.18 15.35
N ALA A 716 19.73 -18.28 15.38
CA ALA A 716 19.07 -18.85 14.20
C ALA A 716 17.57 -18.98 14.50
N ARG A 717 16.76 -18.26 13.75
CA ARG A 717 15.29 -18.27 13.88
C ARG A 717 14.64 -18.73 12.59
N VAL A 718 13.70 -19.67 12.72
CA VAL A 718 12.83 -20.12 11.61
C VAL A 718 11.38 -19.86 12.01
N TYR A 719 10.60 -19.30 11.12
CA TYR A 719 9.18 -19.06 11.38
C TYR A 719 8.31 -19.20 10.14
N LEU A 720 7.01 -19.48 10.36
CA LEU A 720 5.99 -19.68 9.33
C LEU A 720 4.90 -18.60 9.48
N PRO A 721 4.91 -17.52 8.69
CA PRO A 721 3.92 -16.45 8.79
C PRO A 721 2.66 -16.78 7.98
N PHE A 722 1.68 -17.44 8.60
CA PHE A 722 0.40 -17.73 7.97
C PHE A 722 -0.53 -16.52 8.03
N ASN A 723 -0.87 -15.96 6.88
CA ASN A 723 -1.85 -14.88 6.76
C ASN A 723 -3.25 -15.47 6.52
N LEU A 724 -4.12 -15.29 7.48
CA LEU A 724 -5.51 -15.77 7.47
C LEU A 724 -6.51 -14.60 7.40
N THR A 725 -6.04 -13.43 7.00
CA THR A 725 -6.85 -12.21 6.88
C THR A 725 -7.99 -12.42 5.91
N HIS A 726 -9.20 -12.07 6.34
CA HIS A 726 -10.38 -12.13 5.49
C HIS A 726 -11.46 -11.14 5.97
N ASN A 727 -12.32 -10.66 5.10
CA ASN A 727 -13.31 -9.62 5.39
C ASN A 727 -12.64 -8.39 6.04
N GLN A 728 -13.18 -7.98 7.15
CA GLN A 728 -12.73 -6.85 7.96
C GLN A 728 -11.66 -7.20 9.01
N ARG A 729 -11.30 -8.48 9.15
CA ARG A 729 -10.39 -8.94 10.21
C ARG A 729 -9.02 -9.26 9.68
N ILE A 730 -8.00 -8.70 10.32
CA ILE A 730 -6.61 -9.06 10.14
C ILE A 730 -6.33 -10.22 11.07
N ARG A 731 -6.01 -11.38 10.51
CA ARG A 731 -5.84 -12.64 11.23
C ARG A 731 -4.59 -13.35 10.76
N GLY A 732 -3.89 -13.98 11.68
CA GLY A 732 -2.76 -14.82 11.33
C GLY A 732 -2.28 -15.67 12.48
N ILE A 733 -1.44 -16.65 12.14
CA ILE A 733 -0.73 -17.50 13.08
C ILE A 733 0.72 -17.63 12.63
N GLN A 734 1.65 -17.51 13.56
CA GLN A 734 3.07 -17.57 13.27
C GLN A 734 3.78 -18.45 14.30
N PRO A 735 3.92 -19.75 14.05
CA PRO A 735 4.86 -20.58 14.81
C PRO A 735 6.29 -20.19 14.46
N ALA A 736 7.16 -20.19 15.44
CA ALA A 736 8.59 -19.89 15.31
C ALA A 736 9.41 -20.80 16.22
N LEU A 737 10.64 -21.05 15.81
CA LEU A 737 11.67 -21.70 16.61
C LEU A 737 12.93 -20.87 16.52
N THR A 738 13.47 -20.47 17.66
CA THR A 738 14.73 -19.76 17.78
C THR A 738 15.75 -20.65 18.50
N TYR A 739 16.94 -20.79 17.95
CA TYR A 739 18.12 -21.31 18.62
C TYR A 739 19.08 -20.15 18.88
N TYR A 740 19.59 -20.06 20.10
CA TYR A 740 20.56 -19.07 20.51
C TYR A 740 21.76 -19.73 21.13
N PHE A 741 22.94 -19.20 20.81
CA PHE A 741 24.21 -19.62 21.34
C PHE A 741 25.04 -18.39 21.78
N THR A 742 25.68 -18.50 22.95
CA THR A 742 26.73 -17.57 23.34
C THR A 742 27.80 -18.28 24.19
N ASN A 743 29.05 -17.86 24.02
CA ASN A 743 30.15 -18.23 24.90
C ASN A 743 30.37 -17.21 26.02
N ASN A 744 29.33 -16.43 26.39
CA ASN A 744 29.39 -15.41 27.42
C ASN A 744 29.63 -16.03 28.78
N LYS A 745 30.83 -15.88 29.31
CA LYS A 745 31.32 -16.46 30.59
C LYS A 745 30.65 -15.83 31.81
N TYR A 746 30.10 -14.62 31.70
CA TYR A 746 29.44 -13.96 32.82
C TYR A 746 28.23 -14.75 33.33
N GLN A 747 27.47 -15.39 32.46
CA GLN A 747 26.32 -16.19 32.85
C GLN A 747 26.72 -17.48 33.61
N GLU A 748 27.95 -17.92 33.42
CA GLU A 748 28.51 -19.14 34.02
C GLU A 748 29.30 -18.86 35.30
N TYR A 749 29.62 -17.60 35.58
CA TYR A 749 30.45 -17.21 36.73
C TYR A 749 29.86 -17.65 38.05
N HIS A 750 28.57 -17.71 38.20
CA HIS A 750 27.88 -18.21 39.39
C HIS A 750 28.03 -19.71 39.60
N SER A 751 28.27 -20.50 38.58
CA SER A 751 28.42 -21.96 38.67
C SER A 751 29.89 -22.41 38.83
N ARG A 752 30.84 -21.52 38.64
CA ARG A 752 32.31 -21.82 38.56
C ARG A 752 32.70 -22.82 37.49
N LYS A 753 31.76 -23.14 36.56
CA LYS A 753 32.01 -23.99 35.37
C LYS A 753 31.73 -23.19 34.12
N PHE A 754 32.70 -23.06 33.25
CA PHE A 754 32.61 -22.28 32.00
C PHE A 754 32.13 -23.16 30.87
N HIS A 755 30.83 -23.15 30.61
CA HIS A 755 30.21 -23.79 29.45
C HIS A 755 29.53 -22.74 28.58
N ASN A 756 29.38 -23.08 27.29
CA ASN A 756 28.63 -22.23 26.39
C ASN A 756 27.16 -22.22 26.77
N PHE A 757 26.51 -21.04 26.78
CA PHE A 757 25.11 -20.92 27.05
C PHE A 757 24.30 -21.04 25.74
N GLN A 758 23.32 -21.95 25.74
CA GLN A 758 22.51 -22.24 24.58
C GLN A 758 21.07 -22.44 25.00
N TYR A 759 20.13 -21.93 24.19
CA TYR A 759 18.72 -22.23 24.40
C TYR A 759 17.97 -22.45 23.10
N ILE A 760 16.85 -23.12 23.20
CA ILE A 760 15.80 -23.16 22.19
C ILE A 760 14.59 -22.42 22.72
N LEU A 761 13.91 -21.68 21.83
CA LEU A 761 12.71 -20.89 22.12
C LEU A 761 11.65 -21.15 21.05
N PRO A 762 10.84 -22.22 21.17
CA PRO A 762 9.60 -22.32 20.43
C PRO A 762 8.62 -21.23 20.86
N GLU A 763 7.99 -20.65 19.87
CA GLU A 763 7.03 -19.56 20.01
C GLU A 763 5.83 -19.78 19.08
N ILE A 764 4.65 -19.43 19.53
CA ILE A 764 3.49 -19.28 18.66
C ILE A 764 2.85 -17.92 18.92
N LEU A 765 2.68 -17.17 17.82
CA LEU A 765 1.96 -15.91 17.80
C LEU A 765 0.66 -16.11 17.04
N PHE A 766 -0.47 -15.81 17.68
CA PHE A 766 -1.79 -15.78 17.05
C PHE A 766 -2.38 -14.38 17.21
N TYR A 767 -3.00 -13.85 16.13
CA TYR A 767 -3.68 -12.57 16.19
C TYR A 767 -4.95 -12.57 15.35
N ASP A 768 -5.97 -11.88 15.85
CA ASP A 768 -7.24 -11.66 15.18
C ASP A 768 -7.85 -10.34 15.66
N TYR A 769 -7.76 -9.29 14.83
CA TYR A 769 -8.31 -7.99 15.18
C TYR A 769 -8.95 -7.30 13.96
N ARG A 770 -9.93 -6.44 14.24
CA ARG A 770 -10.63 -5.67 13.22
C ARG A 770 -9.70 -4.62 12.60
N ARG A 771 -9.82 -4.41 11.29
CA ARG A 771 -9.17 -3.28 10.59
C ARG A 771 -9.56 -1.96 11.24
N LYS A 772 -8.64 -1.02 11.26
CA LYS A 772 -8.87 0.33 11.78
C LYS A 772 -9.50 1.21 10.72
N ALA A 773 -10.47 2.03 11.12
CA ALA A 773 -10.88 3.18 10.34
C ALA A 773 -9.79 4.27 10.34
N GLN A 774 -9.89 5.25 9.46
CA GLN A 774 -8.89 6.33 9.38
C GLN A 774 -8.75 7.10 10.70
N ARG A 775 -9.85 7.31 11.42
CA ARG A 775 -9.85 8.01 12.71
C ARG A 775 -9.48 7.14 13.91
N ASP A 776 -9.52 5.83 13.81
CA ASP A 776 -9.20 4.94 14.92
C ASP A 776 -7.72 5.03 15.31
N ILE A 777 -7.44 5.09 16.62
CA ILE A 777 -6.07 5.04 17.15
C ILE A 777 -5.65 3.58 17.32
N LEU A 778 -6.52 2.77 17.91
CA LEU A 778 -6.35 1.33 18.15
C LEU A 778 -7.40 0.52 17.37
N PRO A 779 -7.17 -0.76 17.10
CA PRO A 779 -8.24 -1.65 16.66
C PRO A 779 -9.43 -1.61 17.64
N ARG A 780 -10.66 -1.60 17.13
CA ARG A 780 -11.85 -1.54 18.00
C ARG A 780 -12.10 -2.84 18.73
N THR A 781 -11.79 -3.97 18.12
CA THR A 781 -11.99 -5.29 18.71
C THR A 781 -10.91 -6.23 18.22
N GLY A 782 -10.56 -7.18 19.08
CA GLY A 782 -9.64 -8.24 18.70
C GLY A 782 -8.68 -8.62 19.82
N TYR A 783 -7.78 -9.53 19.48
CA TYR A 783 -6.77 -10.02 20.42
C TYR A 783 -5.52 -10.50 19.69
N GLN A 784 -4.44 -10.58 20.45
CA GLN A 784 -3.18 -11.18 20.08
C GLN A 784 -2.68 -12.03 21.25
N LEU A 785 -2.42 -13.30 20.99
CA LEU A 785 -1.87 -14.24 21.96
C LEU A 785 -0.47 -14.66 21.51
N ARG A 786 0.50 -14.55 22.43
CA ARG A 786 1.84 -15.06 22.23
C ARG A 786 2.17 -16.05 23.35
N LEU A 787 2.54 -17.26 22.95
CA LEU A 787 3.00 -18.32 23.85
C LEU A 787 4.47 -18.60 23.55
N GLN A 788 5.28 -18.72 24.58
CA GLN A 788 6.72 -18.90 24.46
C GLN A 788 7.19 -19.92 25.50
N TYR A 789 8.11 -20.78 25.08
CA TYR A 789 8.76 -21.75 25.96
C TYR A 789 10.27 -21.72 25.68
N LEU A 790 11.06 -21.37 26.67
CA LEU A 790 12.51 -21.34 26.54
C LEU A 790 13.10 -22.48 27.39
N LYS A 791 14.00 -23.25 26.78
CA LYS A 791 14.71 -24.35 27.42
C LYS A 791 16.17 -24.36 27.01
N THR A 792 17.05 -24.84 27.90
CA THR A 792 18.49 -24.97 27.70
C THR A 792 18.92 -26.46 27.61
N PRO A 793 18.50 -27.24 26.58
CA PRO A 793 18.65 -28.68 26.56
C PRO A 793 20.10 -29.15 26.32
N PHE A 794 20.99 -28.25 25.90
CA PHE A 794 22.38 -28.57 25.54
C PHE A 794 23.37 -28.22 26.64
N ASN A 795 22.95 -27.63 27.72
CA ASN A 795 23.80 -27.24 28.82
C ASN A 795 23.82 -28.33 29.89
N SER A 796 25.00 -28.60 30.48
CA SER A 796 25.12 -29.45 31.65
C SER A 796 24.56 -28.82 32.93
N GLU A 797 24.39 -27.50 32.94
CA GLU A 797 23.83 -26.69 34.00
C GLU A 797 22.30 -26.63 33.87
N ASN A 798 21.59 -26.77 34.95
CA ASN A 798 20.13 -26.66 34.95
C ASN A 798 19.70 -25.19 35.17
N TYR A 799 19.39 -24.48 34.09
CA TYR A 799 18.83 -23.14 34.14
C TYR A 799 17.30 -23.13 34.31
N GLY A 800 16.70 -24.29 34.45
CA GLY A 800 15.25 -24.43 34.46
C GLY A 800 14.63 -24.14 33.07
N SER A 801 13.31 -24.23 33.01
CA SER A 801 12.53 -23.91 31.81
C SER A 801 11.74 -22.63 32.06
N LEU A 802 11.64 -21.77 31.05
CA LEU A 802 10.89 -20.52 31.12
C LEU A 802 9.65 -20.61 30.23
N TYR A 803 8.48 -20.48 30.85
CA TYR A 803 7.19 -20.43 30.17
C TYR A 803 6.64 -19.01 30.22
N ALA A 804 6.16 -18.50 29.11
CA ALA A 804 5.51 -17.21 29.08
C ALA A 804 4.29 -17.21 28.17
N ALA A 805 3.23 -16.55 28.66
CA ALA A 805 2.03 -16.28 27.89
C ALA A 805 1.72 -14.79 27.95
N ARG A 806 1.41 -14.17 26.80
CA ARG A 806 0.99 -12.79 26.73
C ARG A 806 -0.25 -12.66 25.86
N LEU A 807 -1.32 -12.11 26.43
CA LEU A 807 -2.57 -11.80 25.77
C LEU A 807 -2.71 -10.28 25.68
N THR A 808 -2.87 -9.77 24.46
CA THR A 808 -3.27 -8.39 24.20
C THR A 808 -4.69 -8.40 23.67
N THR A 809 -5.59 -7.62 24.27
CA THR A 809 -6.97 -7.47 23.81
C THR A 809 -7.25 -6.01 23.44
N TYR A 810 -8.13 -5.83 22.45
CA TYR A 810 -8.56 -4.51 21.98
C TYR A 810 -10.06 -4.37 22.17
N TRP A 811 -10.46 -3.24 22.73
CA TRP A 811 -11.85 -2.92 23.05
C TRP A 811 -12.20 -1.53 22.55
N PRO A 812 -13.45 -1.26 22.14
CA PRO A 812 -13.90 0.08 21.86
C PRO A 812 -13.80 0.94 23.14
N GLY A 813 -13.43 2.20 22.97
CA GLY A 813 -13.49 3.16 24.07
C GLY A 813 -14.92 3.64 24.32
N ILE A 814 -15.08 4.48 25.35
CA ILE A 814 -16.37 5.05 25.77
C ILE A 814 -16.98 5.90 24.65
N ILE A 815 -16.14 6.63 23.91
CA ILE A 815 -16.54 7.46 22.78
C ILE A 815 -16.00 6.85 21.49
N ARG A 816 -16.70 7.09 20.36
CA ARG A 816 -16.29 6.59 19.04
C ARG A 816 -14.88 7.06 18.68
N ASN A 817 -14.07 6.16 18.11
CA ASN A 817 -12.65 6.31 17.77
C ASN A 817 -11.69 6.42 18.97
N HIS A 818 -12.17 6.34 20.21
CA HIS A 818 -11.34 5.98 21.35
C HIS A 818 -11.07 4.47 21.32
N GLY A 819 -10.04 4.03 22.03
CA GLY A 819 -9.72 2.61 22.11
C GLY A 819 -9.08 2.25 23.46
N LEU A 820 -9.40 1.06 23.95
CA LEU A 820 -8.79 0.47 25.12
C LEU A 820 -7.98 -0.75 24.67
N MET A 821 -6.73 -0.81 25.08
CA MET A 821 -5.85 -1.97 24.91
C MET A 821 -5.46 -2.51 26.29
N ILE A 822 -5.73 -3.78 26.52
CA ILE A 822 -5.35 -4.47 27.75
C ILE A 822 -4.33 -5.54 27.39
N ARG A 823 -3.22 -5.57 28.10
CA ARG A 823 -2.19 -6.61 27.99
C ARG A 823 -2.05 -7.32 29.32
N VAL A 824 -2.20 -8.63 29.30
CA VAL A 824 -1.97 -9.51 30.44
C VAL A 824 -0.85 -10.46 30.08
N GLY A 825 0.13 -10.57 30.95
CA GLY A 825 1.24 -11.49 30.78
C GLY A 825 1.48 -12.32 32.04
N TYR A 826 1.87 -13.57 31.84
CA TYR A 826 2.35 -14.44 32.87
C TYR A 826 3.64 -15.10 32.44
N GLN A 827 4.63 -15.13 33.31
CA GLN A 827 5.91 -15.80 33.10
C GLN A 827 6.19 -16.66 34.32
N TYR A 828 6.59 -17.89 34.09
CA TYR A 828 7.01 -18.84 35.10
C TYR A 828 8.34 -19.47 34.71
N GLN A 829 9.32 -19.43 35.60
CA GLN A 829 10.56 -20.16 35.43
C GLN A 829 10.59 -21.33 36.42
N ASP A 830 10.70 -22.55 35.88
CA ASP A 830 10.90 -23.75 36.66
C ASP A 830 12.34 -23.80 37.11
N LEU A 831 12.54 -23.54 38.39
CA LEU A 831 13.85 -23.54 39.04
C LEU A 831 13.97 -24.76 39.90
N ASP A 832 14.76 -25.72 39.51
CA ASP A 832 15.17 -26.81 40.38
C ASP A 832 16.16 -26.33 41.44
N ASN A 833 16.44 -27.15 42.43
CA ASN A 833 17.27 -26.78 43.60
C ASN A 833 18.70 -26.29 43.24
N LYS A 834 19.14 -26.45 42.00
CA LYS A 834 20.46 -26.02 41.51
C LYS A 834 20.36 -25.10 40.27
N ALA A 835 19.14 -24.69 39.89
CA ALA A 835 18.94 -23.93 38.72
C ALA A 835 19.32 -22.47 38.85
N LEU A 836 19.93 -21.92 37.84
CA LEU A 836 20.22 -20.50 37.66
C LEU A 836 19.07 -19.80 36.98
N TYR A 837 18.89 -18.54 37.28
CA TYR A 837 17.93 -17.72 36.58
C TYR A 837 18.36 -17.53 35.11
N LEU A 838 17.43 -17.76 34.17
CA LEU A 838 17.64 -17.37 32.79
C LEU A 838 17.73 -15.85 32.69
N PRO A 839 18.71 -15.30 32.01
CA PRO A 839 18.94 -13.87 31.90
C PRO A 839 17.94 -13.16 30.96
N LYS A 840 16.92 -13.88 30.48
CA LYS A 840 15.96 -13.38 29.50
C LYS A 840 14.57 -13.23 30.12
N HIS A 841 14.02 -12.02 30.04
CA HIS A 841 12.64 -11.76 30.36
C HIS A 841 11.81 -11.78 29.07
N LEU A 842 10.70 -12.49 29.09
CA LEU A 842 9.77 -12.58 27.97
C LEU A 842 8.57 -11.64 28.13
N LEU A 843 8.37 -11.06 29.33
CA LEU A 843 7.37 -10.03 29.59
C LEU A 843 8.00 -8.64 29.62
N GLU A 844 7.22 -7.64 29.24
CA GLU A 844 7.63 -6.24 29.29
C GLU A 844 7.54 -5.70 30.72
N LYS A 845 8.59 -5.00 31.17
CA LYS A 845 8.57 -4.27 32.45
C LYS A 845 7.51 -3.16 32.45
N PRO A 846 7.00 -2.76 33.63
CA PRO A 846 6.17 -1.56 33.77
C PRO A 846 6.92 -0.31 33.31
N ARG A 847 6.18 0.66 32.74
CA ARG A 847 6.76 1.95 32.35
C ARG A 847 7.23 2.72 33.58
N GLY A 848 8.37 3.41 33.46
CA GLY A 848 9.00 4.15 34.59
C GLY A 848 9.99 3.33 35.42
N TYR A 849 10.08 2.03 35.23
CA TYR A 849 11.06 1.20 35.93
C TYR A 849 12.28 0.97 35.05
N HIS A 850 13.50 1.25 35.58
CA HIS A 850 14.73 1.05 34.85
C HIS A 850 15.24 -0.39 34.92
N PHE A 851 14.93 -1.11 35.98
CA PHE A 851 15.38 -2.48 36.23
C PHE A 851 14.22 -3.48 36.15
N GLN A 852 14.53 -4.69 35.77
CA GLN A 852 13.66 -5.84 35.86
C GLN A 852 14.41 -6.94 36.60
N TYR A 853 13.89 -7.31 37.78
CA TYR A 853 14.49 -8.34 38.59
C TYR A 853 14.27 -9.71 37.98
N GLN A 854 15.23 -10.62 38.19
CA GLN A 854 15.06 -12.04 37.88
C GLN A 854 14.01 -12.63 38.85
N THR A 855 13.02 -13.31 38.28
CA THR A 855 11.88 -13.80 39.05
C THR A 855 11.52 -15.22 38.67
N ARG A 856 11.08 -16.01 39.66
CA ARG A 856 10.49 -17.32 39.41
C ARG A 856 9.12 -17.18 38.72
N GLN A 857 8.31 -16.25 39.20
CA GLN A 857 6.99 -15.98 38.64
C GLN A 857 6.81 -14.47 38.46
N GLN A 858 6.17 -14.10 37.39
CA GLN A 858 5.81 -12.71 37.10
C GLN A 858 4.44 -12.64 36.44
N TRP A 859 3.58 -11.81 36.99
CA TRP A 859 2.36 -11.33 36.38
C TRP A 859 2.59 -9.89 35.90
N ALA A 860 2.13 -9.59 34.71
CA ALA A 860 2.16 -8.24 34.19
C ALA A 860 0.75 -7.88 33.68
N PHE A 861 0.27 -6.72 34.06
CA PHE A 861 -0.96 -6.12 33.56
C PHE A 861 -0.65 -4.73 33.08
N LYS A 862 -1.09 -4.42 31.85
CA LYS A 862 -0.97 -3.08 31.27
C LYS A 862 -2.29 -2.70 30.62
N ALA A 863 -2.80 -1.52 30.92
CA ALA A 863 -3.97 -0.95 30.28
C ALA A 863 -3.60 0.39 29.65
N ASP A 864 -4.00 0.59 28.40
CA ASP A 864 -3.78 1.82 27.65
C ASP A 864 -5.12 2.29 27.08
N TYR A 865 -5.61 3.44 27.55
CA TYR A 865 -6.78 4.10 26.97
C TYR A 865 -6.34 5.26 26.08
N ALA A 866 -6.47 5.06 24.78
CA ALA A 866 -6.05 6.03 23.76
C ALA A 866 -7.24 6.85 23.27
N LEU A 867 -7.11 8.18 23.31
CA LEU A 867 -8.16 9.10 22.89
C LEU A 867 -7.63 10.21 21.98
N PRO A 868 -8.35 10.55 20.87
CA PRO A 868 -8.05 11.72 20.09
C PRO A 868 -8.57 12.97 20.81
N LEU A 869 -7.67 13.91 21.12
CA LEU A 869 -8.04 15.19 21.76
C LEU A 869 -8.57 16.16 20.70
N LEU A 870 -7.76 16.44 19.72
CA LEU A 870 -8.03 17.43 18.66
C LEU A 870 -7.47 16.94 17.32
N SER A 871 -8.10 17.37 16.25
CA SER A 871 -7.53 17.29 14.88
C SER A 871 -7.41 18.73 14.34
N PRO A 872 -6.36 19.47 14.72
CA PRO A 872 -6.30 20.91 14.50
C PRO A 872 -5.95 21.28 13.05
N ASP A 873 -5.25 20.41 12.33
CA ASP A 873 -4.71 20.67 10.99
C ASP A 873 -3.83 21.96 10.97
N TRP A 874 -2.94 22.13 11.96
CA TRP A 874 -2.08 23.29 12.12
C TRP A 874 -0.75 23.14 11.43
N SER A 875 -0.35 24.21 10.70
CA SER A 875 0.99 24.33 10.14
C SER A 875 1.83 25.28 11.00
N ILE A 876 3.03 24.84 11.37
CA ILE A 876 4.05 25.67 12.04
C ILE A 876 5.18 25.86 11.04
N GLY A 877 5.11 26.96 10.29
CA GLY A 877 5.99 27.18 9.16
C GLY A 877 5.86 26.08 8.09
N SER A 878 6.98 25.73 7.45
CA SER A 878 7.09 24.61 6.51
C SER A 878 7.62 23.32 7.16
N LEU A 879 7.82 23.33 8.48
CA LEU A 879 8.56 22.26 9.19
C LEU A 879 7.63 21.25 9.83
N ILE A 880 6.51 21.67 10.40
CA ILE A 880 5.64 20.82 11.21
C ILE A 880 4.19 21.01 10.79
N TYR A 881 3.51 19.88 10.54
CA TYR A 881 2.06 19.83 10.36
C TYR A 881 1.42 18.92 11.41
N ILE A 882 0.63 19.52 12.30
CA ILE A 882 -0.04 18.81 13.40
C ILE A 882 -1.43 18.39 12.95
N ARG A 883 -1.55 17.16 12.50
CA ARG A 883 -2.80 16.59 12.00
C ARG A 883 -3.74 16.14 13.11
N ARG A 884 -3.18 15.64 14.22
CA ARG A 884 -3.94 15.15 15.38
C ARG A 884 -3.12 15.23 16.65
N LEU A 885 -3.73 15.74 17.72
CA LEU A 885 -3.27 15.57 19.09
C LEU A 885 -4.02 14.38 19.71
N ARG A 886 -3.29 13.52 20.40
CA ARG A 886 -3.85 12.36 21.10
C ARG A 886 -3.31 12.30 22.52
N ALA A 887 -4.10 11.78 23.44
CA ALA A 887 -3.66 11.39 24.77
C ALA A 887 -3.70 9.86 24.90
N ASN A 888 -2.87 9.36 25.81
CA ASN A 888 -2.89 7.98 26.24
C ASN A 888 -2.85 7.95 27.77
N LEU A 889 -3.93 7.48 28.38
CA LEU A 889 -3.97 7.18 29.81
C LEU A 889 -3.54 5.74 29.98
N PHE A 890 -2.61 5.50 30.88
CA PHE A 890 -2.12 4.15 31.07
C PHE A 890 -1.98 3.76 32.52
N TYR A 891 -2.08 2.46 32.77
CA TYR A 891 -1.83 1.85 34.07
C TYR A 891 -1.02 0.56 33.84
N ASP A 892 0.09 0.43 34.54
CA ASP A 892 0.96 -0.74 34.50
C ASP A 892 1.12 -1.31 35.91
N LEU A 893 0.96 -2.62 36.05
CA LEU A 893 1.17 -3.38 37.26
C LEU A 893 2.02 -4.60 36.93
N SER A 894 3.02 -4.88 37.74
CA SER A 894 3.75 -6.14 37.73
C SER A 894 3.82 -6.71 39.13
N ARG A 895 3.50 -7.99 39.27
CA ARG A 895 3.71 -8.74 40.49
C ARG A 895 4.77 -9.80 40.30
N ASN A 896 5.75 -9.82 41.14
CA ASN A 896 6.94 -10.65 41.03
C ASN A 896 7.13 -11.52 42.25
N GLN A 897 7.55 -12.76 42.06
CA GLN A 897 7.94 -13.67 43.10
C GLN A 897 9.34 -14.23 42.77
N ALA A 898 10.34 -13.91 43.58
CA ALA A 898 11.71 -14.30 43.34
C ALA A 898 11.95 -15.80 43.58
N SER A 899 11.34 -16.40 44.59
CA SER A 899 11.44 -17.83 44.89
C SER A 899 10.10 -18.40 45.39
N SER A 900 9.99 -19.70 45.51
CA SER A 900 8.76 -20.34 46.02
C SER A 900 8.47 -19.97 47.47
N LYS A 901 9.46 -19.56 48.23
CA LYS A 901 9.38 -19.15 49.62
C LYS A 901 9.22 -17.63 49.80
N SER A 902 9.44 -16.83 48.76
CA SER A 902 9.34 -15.37 48.85
C SER A 902 7.90 -14.90 48.72
N ARG A 903 7.57 -13.77 49.34
CA ARG A 903 6.28 -13.09 49.14
C ARG A 903 6.23 -12.43 47.75
N TRP A 904 5.04 -12.27 47.23
CA TRP A 904 4.82 -11.48 46.02
C TRP A 904 5.17 -10.01 46.28
N SER A 905 5.98 -9.41 45.43
CA SER A 905 6.26 -7.97 45.39
C SER A 905 5.61 -7.31 44.19
N ASN A 906 5.27 -6.05 44.33
CA ASN A 906 4.72 -5.25 43.22
C ASN A 906 5.83 -4.70 42.32
#